data_4b5549b1f48adc47124ca0d6691733ce
#
_entry.id   4b5549b1f48adc47124ca0d6691733ce
#
_cell.length_a   1.000
_cell.length_b   1.000
_cell.length_c   1.000
_cell.angle_alpha   90.00
_cell.angle_beta   90.00
_cell.angle_gamma   90.00
#
_symmetry.space_group_name_H-M   'P 1'
#
loop_
_entity.id
_entity.type
_entity.pdbx_description
1 polymer ?
#
loop_
_entity_poly.entity_id
_entity_poly.type
_entity_poly.pdbx_seq_one_letter_code
_entity_poly.pdbx_strand_id
1 'polypeptide(L)'
;MGCFITGATGFIGRHLVAELLAREESLWLLVRPGSRARFDRLKSQWGPDARRVTPIEGDLTLPLLGVSAAQRAELRGRIQSFFHLGALYDLSADAAELESANVLGTAHALEFAHDIGAGCFHFVSSVAAAGRFQGTFTEAMFEEAGALDHPYFRSKHEAESLVRKTCRVPWRIYRPGIVVGHSRTGVMDKIDGPYFVFKAIQKLRDYLPRWVPLIGFEGGHINLVPVDFVVAALAHLAQLPGQDGRCFHLTDPVDRRVGAVLNVFARAAHAPTMTVRVERSLWDSLVRLQPGPEFMQPVERVVGQLLDALGIPAALIGMLNLPTSFDARATQALLAPAGIQVPALEDYAWRLWDYWERCFDAEDRGHPRLPAVVHGKKVLITGGSAGIGRATALKLAAAGAQVIIVARDAAKLAQVSAEIQAHGGRVSTYRCDIGDPAACDQFLAQLLAEHGHVDILINNAGRSIRRAIDNSYGRCHDYERLMRINYFAAVRVTLGLLPAMVQQGAGHIINISSIGVLTHAPRFAGYNASKAALEAFSRCAAAEYAARGIHFTVINMPLVRTGMVSPTRVYEQFPLLQPDQAADRICAAIVHRPARMATPLGNLARLMDLFAPTLGLAIMSEGFRMFPESEAAGGAAAAEAHPSPEIMALASLARGTHG
;
A
#
# COMPACT_ATOMS: atom_id res chain seq x y z
N MET A 1 -11.63 38.39 -17.87
CA MET A 1 -10.49 39.09 -17.19
C MET A 1 -9.18 38.43 -17.57
N GLY A 2 -8.03 39.13 -17.41
CA GLY A 2 -6.71 38.59 -17.71
C GLY A 2 -6.03 38.04 -16.45
N CYS A 3 -5.66 36.75 -16.46
CA CYS A 3 -4.98 36.12 -15.32
C CYS A 3 -3.58 35.64 -15.70
N PHE A 4 -2.59 35.99 -14.90
CA PHE A 4 -1.24 35.43 -15.02
C PHE A 4 -1.01 34.41 -13.89
N ILE A 5 -0.46 33.22 -14.21
CA ILE A 5 -0.34 32.14 -13.24
C ILE A 5 1.08 31.58 -13.25
N THR A 6 1.76 31.59 -12.11
CA THR A 6 2.98 30.83 -11.89
C THR A 6 2.63 29.47 -11.25
N GLY A 7 3.41 28.44 -11.53
CA GLY A 7 3.12 27.09 -11.01
C GLY A 7 1.91 26.41 -11.66
N ALA A 8 1.48 26.88 -12.82
CA ALA A 8 0.30 26.40 -13.53
C ALA A 8 0.33 24.89 -13.91
N THR A 9 1.52 24.31 -14.08
CA THR A 9 1.70 22.88 -14.35
C THR A 9 1.73 22.02 -13.09
N GLY A 10 1.74 22.63 -11.89
CA GLY A 10 1.69 21.93 -10.62
C GLY A 10 0.28 21.41 -10.29
N PHE A 11 0.16 20.72 -9.13
CA PHE A 11 -1.08 20.06 -8.73
C PHE A 11 -2.24 21.07 -8.57
N ILE A 12 -2.10 22.08 -7.72
CA ILE A 12 -3.14 23.11 -7.54
C ILE A 12 -3.30 23.91 -8.83
N GLY A 13 -2.17 24.28 -9.48
CA GLY A 13 -2.18 25.15 -10.66
C GLY A 13 -2.99 24.62 -11.83
N ARG A 14 -2.87 23.34 -12.18
CA ARG A 14 -3.62 22.74 -13.29
C ARG A 14 -5.14 22.72 -13.03
N HIS A 15 -5.56 22.50 -11.78
CA HIS A 15 -6.96 22.53 -11.39
C HIS A 15 -7.49 23.97 -11.37
N LEU A 16 -6.68 24.95 -10.93
CA LEU A 16 -7.03 26.37 -10.99
C LEU A 16 -7.17 26.84 -12.43
N VAL A 17 -6.27 26.43 -13.33
CA VAL A 17 -6.39 26.72 -14.78
C VAL A 17 -7.71 26.22 -15.34
N ALA A 18 -8.11 24.98 -15.02
CA ALA A 18 -9.37 24.41 -15.47
C ALA A 18 -10.57 25.19 -14.91
N GLU A 19 -10.54 25.57 -13.63
CA GLU A 19 -11.58 26.37 -12.97
C GLU A 19 -11.73 27.77 -13.60
N LEU A 20 -10.61 28.45 -13.89
CA LEU A 20 -10.62 29.79 -14.50
C LEU A 20 -11.06 29.74 -15.98
N LEU A 21 -10.69 28.69 -16.72
CA LEU A 21 -11.16 28.47 -18.08
C LEU A 21 -12.67 28.26 -18.13
N ALA A 22 -13.25 27.54 -17.16
CA ALA A 22 -14.70 27.38 -17.04
C ALA A 22 -15.43 28.71 -16.77
N ARG A 23 -14.72 29.73 -16.24
CA ARG A 23 -15.22 31.11 -16.04
C ARG A 23 -14.90 32.04 -17.21
N GLU A 24 -14.50 31.48 -18.35
CA GLU A 24 -14.18 32.22 -19.59
C GLU A 24 -13.01 33.22 -19.47
N GLU A 25 -12.07 33.01 -18.56
CA GLU A 25 -10.90 33.87 -18.36
C GLU A 25 -9.84 33.64 -19.46
N SER A 26 -9.08 34.71 -19.76
CA SER A 26 -7.87 34.63 -20.61
C SER A 26 -6.66 34.44 -19.72
N LEU A 27 -5.84 33.41 -20.00
CA LEU A 27 -4.78 32.95 -19.10
C LEU A 27 -3.41 33.05 -19.73
N TRP A 28 -2.45 33.63 -19.01
CA TRP A 28 -1.01 33.61 -19.29
C TRP A 28 -0.33 32.74 -18.26
N LEU A 29 0.32 31.68 -18.70
CA LEU A 29 0.90 30.68 -17.82
C LEU A 29 2.43 30.71 -17.91
N LEU A 30 3.12 30.94 -16.79
CA LEU A 30 4.58 30.82 -16.73
C LEU A 30 4.96 29.33 -16.86
N VAL A 31 5.76 29.00 -17.87
CA VAL A 31 6.17 27.63 -18.19
C VAL A 31 7.69 27.59 -18.32
N ARG A 32 8.34 26.82 -17.46
CA ARG A 32 9.78 26.56 -17.56
C ARG A 32 10.09 25.71 -18.79
N PRO A 33 11.27 25.87 -19.46
CA PRO A 33 11.66 25.03 -20.59
C PRO A 33 11.52 23.52 -20.29
N GLY A 34 11.99 23.07 -19.13
CA GLY A 34 11.88 21.67 -18.71
C GLY A 34 10.46 21.18 -18.42
N SER A 35 9.46 22.08 -18.31
CA SER A 35 8.05 21.73 -18.09
C SER A 35 7.21 21.79 -19.36
N ARG A 36 7.81 22.08 -20.53
CA ARG A 36 7.09 22.27 -21.79
C ARG A 36 6.27 21.05 -22.19
N ALA A 37 6.86 19.87 -22.15
CA ALA A 37 6.16 18.62 -22.48
C ALA A 37 4.97 18.33 -21.54
N ARG A 38 5.06 18.71 -20.26
CA ARG A 38 3.95 18.60 -19.30
C ARG A 38 2.85 19.59 -19.63
N PHE A 39 3.21 20.83 -19.97
CA PHE A 39 2.27 21.85 -20.40
C PHE A 39 1.50 21.43 -21.66
N ASP A 40 2.18 20.90 -22.69
CA ASP A 40 1.56 20.51 -23.95
C ASP A 40 0.57 19.36 -23.74
N ARG A 41 0.86 18.41 -22.83
CA ARG A 41 -0.10 17.37 -22.41
C ARG A 41 -1.32 17.94 -21.71
N LEU A 42 -1.15 18.91 -20.81
CA LEU A 42 -2.28 19.58 -20.14
C LEU A 42 -3.12 20.38 -21.12
N LYS A 43 -2.47 21.09 -22.05
CA LYS A 43 -3.13 21.88 -23.08
C LYS A 43 -4.05 21.03 -23.97
N SER A 44 -3.66 19.79 -24.29
CA SER A 44 -4.51 18.88 -25.07
C SER A 44 -5.80 18.47 -24.32
N GLN A 45 -5.82 18.56 -22.99
CA GLN A 45 -6.99 18.22 -22.15
C GLN A 45 -8.01 19.37 -22.07
N TRP A 46 -7.61 20.61 -22.37
CA TRP A 46 -8.50 21.78 -22.31
C TRP A 46 -9.35 21.97 -23.56
N GLY A 47 -9.18 21.15 -24.59
CA GLY A 47 -9.99 21.18 -25.81
C GLY A 47 -10.05 22.57 -26.48
N PRO A 48 -11.25 23.06 -26.84
CA PRO A 48 -11.42 24.38 -27.47
C PRO A 48 -10.94 25.56 -26.62
N ASP A 49 -10.99 25.41 -25.27
CA ASP A 49 -10.60 26.46 -24.32
C ASP A 49 -9.10 26.72 -24.31
N ALA A 50 -8.30 25.77 -24.82
CA ALA A 50 -6.86 25.94 -25.00
C ALA A 50 -6.45 27.18 -25.78
N ARG A 51 -7.38 27.76 -26.58
CA ARG A 51 -7.16 29.01 -27.33
C ARG A 51 -7.02 30.23 -26.41
N ARG A 52 -7.59 30.18 -25.22
CA ARG A 52 -7.52 31.25 -24.21
C ARG A 52 -6.28 31.15 -23.32
N VAL A 53 -5.41 30.17 -23.59
CA VAL A 53 -4.19 29.92 -22.81
C VAL A 53 -2.96 30.28 -23.63
N THR A 54 -2.21 31.27 -23.15
CA THR A 54 -0.94 31.71 -23.74
C THR A 54 0.22 31.30 -22.81
N PRO A 55 1.14 30.41 -23.24
CA PRO A 55 2.32 30.10 -22.47
C PRO A 55 3.33 31.26 -22.55
N ILE A 56 3.89 31.63 -21.40
CA ILE A 56 5.03 32.56 -21.27
C ILE A 56 6.21 31.75 -20.77
N GLU A 57 7.28 31.72 -21.55
CA GLU A 57 8.50 31.03 -21.15
C GLU A 57 9.24 31.85 -20.09
N GLY A 58 9.64 31.18 -18.99
CA GLY A 58 10.36 31.84 -17.91
C GLY A 58 10.61 30.91 -16.72
N ASP A 59 11.33 31.41 -15.73
CA ASP A 59 11.71 30.66 -14.52
C ASP A 59 11.64 31.57 -13.28
N LEU A 60 11.08 31.05 -12.19
CA LEU A 60 10.97 31.74 -10.90
C LEU A 60 12.34 32.08 -10.28
N THR A 61 13.38 31.34 -10.62
CA THR A 61 14.74 31.58 -10.10
C THR A 61 15.43 32.77 -10.76
N LEU A 62 14.85 33.33 -11.82
CA LEU A 62 15.41 34.43 -12.58
C LEU A 62 14.73 35.78 -12.27
N PRO A 63 15.46 36.90 -12.20
CA PRO A 63 14.89 38.24 -12.08
C PRO A 63 13.83 38.48 -13.17
N LEU A 64 12.73 39.14 -12.80
CA LEU A 64 11.58 39.37 -13.68
C LEU A 64 11.10 38.09 -14.37
N LEU A 65 11.25 36.94 -13.67
CA LEU A 65 10.90 35.59 -14.16
C LEU A 65 11.63 35.17 -15.45
N GLY A 66 12.71 35.84 -15.83
CA GLY A 66 13.41 35.64 -17.10
C GLY A 66 12.59 36.04 -18.36
N VAL A 67 11.46 36.72 -18.19
CA VAL A 67 10.58 37.13 -19.30
C VAL A 67 11.14 38.36 -20.02
N SER A 68 11.18 38.32 -21.33
CA SER A 68 11.74 39.39 -22.16
C SER A 68 11.00 40.73 -21.99
N ALA A 69 11.71 41.86 -22.18
CA ALA A 69 11.12 43.18 -22.08
C ALA A 69 9.93 43.41 -23.08
N ALA A 70 10.01 42.83 -24.26
CA ALA A 70 8.92 42.88 -25.25
C ALA A 70 7.66 42.18 -24.74
N GLN A 71 7.78 40.96 -24.22
CA GLN A 71 6.65 40.23 -23.67
C GLN A 71 6.05 40.92 -22.44
N ARG A 72 6.89 41.50 -21.56
CA ARG A 72 6.41 42.27 -20.42
C ARG A 72 5.62 43.50 -20.84
N ALA A 73 6.09 44.21 -21.88
CA ALA A 73 5.37 45.35 -22.45
C ALA A 73 3.98 44.95 -22.99
N GLU A 74 3.87 43.78 -23.61
CA GLU A 74 2.58 43.24 -24.07
C GLU A 74 1.62 42.89 -22.93
N LEU A 75 2.13 42.52 -21.77
CA LEU A 75 1.33 42.12 -20.60
C LEU A 75 0.86 43.33 -19.77
N ARG A 76 1.52 44.48 -19.90
CA ARG A 76 1.20 45.69 -19.12
C ARG A 76 -0.27 46.10 -19.27
N GLY A 77 -0.94 46.22 -18.10
CA GLY A 77 -2.34 46.62 -18.02
C GLY A 77 -3.36 45.57 -18.47
N ARG A 78 -2.91 44.39 -18.95
CA ARG A 78 -3.79 43.29 -19.32
C ARG A 78 -4.09 42.30 -18.19
N ILE A 79 -3.27 42.28 -17.17
CA ILE A 79 -3.35 41.30 -16.09
C ILE A 79 -4.07 41.92 -14.90
N GLN A 80 -5.31 41.50 -14.66
CA GLN A 80 -6.10 41.92 -13.49
C GLN A 80 -5.75 41.06 -12.26
N SER A 81 -5.50 39.77 -12.44
CA SER A 81 -5.20 38.84 -11.36
C SER A 81 -3.89 38.11 -11.62
N PHE A 82 -2.94 38.23 -10.71
CA PHE A 82 -1.67 37.52 -10.76
C PHE A 82 -1.65 36.44 -9.68
N PHE A 83 -1.81 35.17 -10.06
CA PHE A 83 -1.78 34.04 -9.15
C PHE A 83 -0.37 33.46 -9.03
N HIS A 84 0.21 33.58 -7.83
CA HIS A 84 1.51 33.02 -7.52
C HIS A 84 1.34 31.72 -6.72
N LEU A 85 1.38 30.56 -7.44
CA LEU A 85 1.33 29.21 -6.87
C LEU A 85 2.67 28.49 -6.99
N GLY A 86 3.62 29.08 -7.71
CA GLY A 86 4.95 28.49 -7.91
C GLY A 86 5.71 28.41 -6.60
N ALA A 87 5.91 27.22 -6.10
CA ALA A 87 6.68 26.93 -4.89
C ALA A 87 7.18 25.48 -4.95
N LEU A 88 8.30 25.22 -4.27
CA LEU A 88 8.78 23.87 -4.02
C LEU A 88 8.09 23.34 -2.75
N TYR A 89 7.33 22.27 -2.90
CA TYR A 89 6.79 21.47 -1.81
C TYR A 89 7.47 20.11 -1.79
N ASP A 90 8.59 20.06 -1.10
CA ASP A 90 9.32 18.82 -0.82
C ASP A 90 9.90 18.92 0.59
N LEU A 91 9.47 18.00 1.46
CA LEU A 91 9.88 17.98 2.87
C LEU A 91 11.30 17.42 3.05
N SER A 92 11.86 16.81 2.01
CA SER A 92 13.22 16.29 1.97
C SER A 92 14.21 17.24 1.28
N ALA A 93 13.73 18.33 0.65
CA ALA A 93 14.58 19.33 -0.01
C ALA A 93 15.44 20.08 1.00
N ASP A 94 16.62 20.46 0.59
CA ASP A 94 17.51 21.23 1.44
C ASP A 94 17.02 22.69 1.64
N ALA A 95 17.59 23.37 2.64
CA ALA A 95 17.17 24.72 2.99
C ALA A 95 17.45 25.73 1.85
N ALA A 96 18.55 25.56 1.12
CA ALA A 96 18.94 26.47 0.04
C ALA A 96 18.03 26.32 -1.19
N GLU A 97 17.61 25.10 -1.53
CA GLU A 97 16.64 24.86 -2.59
C GLU A 97 15.28 25.48 -2.27
N LEU A 98 14.81 25.31 -1.02
CA LEU A 98 13.55 25.89 -0.55
C LEU A 98 13.60 27.43 -0.50
N GLU A 99 14.70 28.03 -0.06
CA GLU A 99 14.92 29.47 -0.06
C GLU A 99 14.90 30.03 -1.50
N SER A 100 15.67 29.42 -2.40
CA SER A 100 15.73 29.82 -3.80
C SER A 100 14.36 29.75 -4.50
N ALA A 101 13.64 28.66 -4.34
CA ALA A 101 12.35 28.46 -5.03
C ALA A 101 11.22 29.25 -4.39
N ASN A 102 11.13 29.30 -3.05
CA ASN A 102 9.97 29.84 -2.35
C ASN A 102 10.16 31.33 -1.98
N VAL A 103 11.34 31.72 -1.51
CA VAL A 103 11.58 33.10 -1.06
C VAL A 103 12.03 33.97 -2.22
N LEU A 104 13.15 33.64 -2.88
CA LEU A 104 13.64 34.42 -4.02
C LEU A 104 12.67 34.34 -5.22
N GLY A 105 12.08 33.17 -5.47
CA GLY A 105 11.04 33.03 -6.50
C GLY A 105 9.83 33.93 -6.25
N THR A 106 9.41 34.13 -4.99
CA THR A 106 8.34 35.08 -4.64
C THR A 106 8.80 36.52 -4.84
N ALA A 107 10.05 36.88 -4.49
CA ALA A 107 10.59 38.19 -4.76
C ALA A 107 10.57 38.53 -6.26
N HIS A 108 11.05 37.65 -7.11
CA HIS A 108 11.03 37.83 -8.57
C HIS A 108 9.61 37.92 -9.14
N ALA A 109 8.66 37.14 -8.58
CA ALA A 109 7.25 37.21 -8.99
C ALA A 109 6.61 38.56 -8.59
N LEU A 110 6.94 39.10 -7.43
CA LEU A 110 6.51 40.45 -7.02
C LEU A 110 7.08 41.53 -7.92
N GLU A 111 8.38 41.51 -8.20
CA GLU A 111 9.04 42.43 -9.12
C GLU A 111 8.39 42.41 -10.51
N PHE A 112 8.12 41.23 -11.04
CA PHE A 112 7.44 41.05 -12.30
C PHE A 112 5.99 41.61 -12.26
N ALA A 113 5.22 41.28 -11.22
CA ALA A 113 3.87 41.80 -11.05
C ALA A 113 3.81 43.33 -11.01
N HIS A 114 4.80 43.97 -10.35
CA HIS A 114 4.95 45.42 -10.35
C HIS A 114 5.29 45.98 -11.73
N ASP A 115 6.25 45.36 -12.48
CA ASP A 115 6.66 45.84 -13.80
C ASP A 115 5.52 45.80 -14.82
N ILE A 116 4.66 44.75 -14.77
CA ILE A 116 3.51 44.63 -15.67
C ILE A 116 2.27 45.40 -15.19
N GLY A 117 2.28 45.99 -13.99
CA GLY A 117 1.14 46.69 -13.41
C GLY A 117 -0.06 45.76 -13.18
N ALA A 118 0.16 44.60 -12.53
CA ALA A 118 -0.92 43.67 -12.18
C ALA A 118 -1.96 44.32 -11.27
N GLY A 119 -3.24 44.03 -11.47
CA GLY A 119 -4.33 44.61 -10.68
C GLY A 119 -4.40 44.10 -9.25
N CYS A 120 -4.17 42.80 -9.04
CA CYS A 120 -4.07 42.20 -7.70
C CYS A 120 -3.11 40.99 -7.73
N PHE A 121 -2.28 40.87 -6.66
CA PHE A 121 -1.36 39.75 -6.46
C PHE A 121 -1.97 38.74 -5.49
N HIS A 122 -2.30 37.54 -6.00
CA HIS A 122 -2.87 36.43 -5.23
C HIS A 122 -1.77 35.45 -4.86
N PHE A 123 -1.34 35.45 -3.60
CA PHE A 123 -0.27 34.60 -3.12
C PHE A 123 -0.80 33.34 -2.41
N VAL A 124 -0.44 32.17 -2.94
CA VAL A 124 -0.76 30.90 -2.29
C VAL A 124 0.37 30.53 -1.31
N SER A 125 0.17 30.88 -0.05
CA SER A 125 1.01 30.54 1.10
C SER A 125 0.71 29.10 1.56
N SER A 126 0.70 28.85 2.85
CA SER A 126 0.32 27.58 3.50
C SER A 126 0.02 27.83 4.97
N VAL A 127 -0.76 26.96 5.59
CA VAL A 127 -0.88 26.93 7.07
C VAL A 127 0.49 26.71 7.76
N ALA A 128 1.48 26.17 7.04
CA ALA A 128 2.86 26.01 7.49
C ALA A 128 3.54 27.34 7.90
N ALA A 129 3.06 28.48 7.39
CA ALA A 129 3.56 29.82 7.76
C ALA A 129 3.32 30.16 9.24
N ALA A 130 2.39 29.48 9.92
CA ALA A 130 2.16 29.59 11.36
C ALA A 130 3.23 28.91 12.23
N GLY A 131 4.12 28.11 11.64
CA GLY A 131 5.09 27.31 12.39
C GLY A 131 4.44 26.37 13.39
N ARG A 132 5.07 26.19 14.55
CA ARG A 132 4.54 25.37 15.66
C ARG A 132 3.83 26.24 16.71
N PHE A 133 2.90 27.08 16.25
CA PHE A 133 2.10 27.92 17.15
C PHE A 133 1.25 27.02 18.08
N GLN A 134 1.16 27.42 19.37
CA GLN A 134 0.38 26.68 20.38
C GLN A 134 -1.05 27.24 20.44
N GLY A 135 -2.04 26.47 20.04
CA GLY A 135 -3.45 26.86 20.08
C GLY A 135 -4.05 27.20 18.70
N THR A 136 -5.01 28.13 18.65
CA THR A 136 -5.74 28.51 17.44
C THR A 136 -5.13 29.69 16.74
N PHE A 137 -4.59 29.49 15.54
CA PHE A 137 -4.04 30.53 14.67
C PHE A 137 -5.13 31.11 13.79
N THR A 138 -5.31 32.45 13.88
CA THR A 138 -6.35 33.15 13.12
C THR A 138 -5.81 33.75 11.82
N GLU A 139 -6.71 34.15 10.91
CA GLU A 139 -6.35 34.80 9.63
C GLU A 139 -5.61 36.11 9.77
N ALA A 140 -5.85 36.85 10.88
CA ALA A 140 -5.18 38.12 11.18
C ALA A 140 -3.75 37.91 11.70
N MET A 141 -3.43 36.76 12.27
CA MET A 141 -2.13 36.48 12.88
C MET A 141 -1.07 36.21 11.81
N PHE A 142 0.14 36.70 12.10
CA PHE A 142 1.34 36.45 11.29
C PHE A 142 2.62 36.51 12.13
N GLU A 143 2.87 37.60 12.82
CA GLU A 143 4.09 37.80 13.64
C GLU A 143 4.10 36.88 14.87
N GLU A 144 2.94 36.36 15.27
CA GLU A 144 2.77 35.43 16.38
C GLU A 144 3.16 33.97 16.00
N ALA A 145 3.68 33.73 14.79
CA ALA A 145 4.09 32.40 14.37
C ALA A 145 4.98 31.71 15.41
N GLY A 146 4.75 30.41 15.61
CA GLY A 146 5.54 29.59 16.50
C GLY A 146 6.92 29.25 15.93
N ALA A 147 7.61 28.26 16.52
CA ALA A 147 8.93 27.86 16.06
C ALA A 147 8.92 27.45 14.57
N LEU A 148 9.84 28.03 13.80
CA LEU A 148 10.07 27.80 12.36
C LEU A 148 11.31 26.91 12.15
N ASP A 149 11.38 25.83 12.89
CA ASP A 149 12.51 24.91 12.95
C ASP A 149 12.68 24.08 11.66
N HIS A 150 11.59 23.85 10.93
CA HIS A 150 11.63 23.16 9.65
C HIS A 150 11.87 24.12 8.48
N PRO A 151 12.81 23.83 7.54
CA PRO A 151 13.14 24.72 6.42
C PRO A 151 11.92 25.13 5.58
N TYR A 152 10.99 24.21 5.35
CA TYR A 152 9.74 24.49 4.61
C TYR A 152 8.86 25.51 5.35
N PHE A 153 8.69 25.40 6.67
CA PHE A 153 7.89 26.36 7.46
C PHE A 153 8.51 27.74 7.38
N ARG A 154 9.83 27.80 7.53
CA ARG A 154 10.60 29.04 7.43
C ARG A 154 10.44 29.69 6.06
N SER A 155 10.67 28.95 4.97
CA SER A 155 10.57 29.49 3.61
C SER A 155 9.17 30.00 3.28
N LYS A 156 8.10 29.35 3.77
CA LYS A 156 6.71 29.82 3.56
C LYS A 156 6.40 31.06 4.38
N HIS A 157 6.88 31.15 5.61
CA HIS A 157 6.75 32.35 6.46
C HIS A 157 7.50 33.56 5.85
N GLU A 158 8.75 33.35 5.44
CA GLU A 158 9.57 34.40 4.82
C GLU A 158 8.97 34.90 3.49
N ALA A 159 8.51 34.00 2.63
CA ALA A 159 7.84 34.37 1.40
C ALA A 159 6.55 35.17 1.64
N GLU A 160 5.75 34.80 2.65
CA GLU A 160 4.56 35.58 3.04
C GLU A 160 4.94 36.95 3.62
N SER A 161 6.02 37.01 4.42
CA SER A 161 6.56 38.29 4.94
C SER A 161 6.96 39.24 3.81
N LEU A 162 7.59 38.73 2.73
CA LEU A 162 7.92 39.54 1.56
C LEU A 162 6.66 40.14 0.93
N VAL A 163 5.62 39.35 0.70
CA VAL A 163 4.36 39.86 0.12
C VAL A 163 3.78 40.95 0.98
N ARG A 164 3.69 40.75 2.31
CA ARG A 164 3.13 41.73 3.25
C ARG A 164 3.92 43.05 3.30
N LYS A 165 5.26 42.97 3.23
CA LYS A 165 6.14 44.11 3.40
C LYS A 165 6.47 44.85 2.09
N THR A 166 6.53 44.15 0.96
CA THR A 166 7.09 44.74 -0.26
C THR A 166 6.13 44.77 -1.45
N CYS A 167 4.96 44.14 -1.38
CA CYS A 167 4.00 44.18 -2.47
C CYS A 167 3.41 45.59 -2.63
N ARG A 168 3.52 46.19 -3.82
CA ARG A 168 3.06 47.55 -4.15
C ARG A 168 1.73 47.57 -4.88
N VAL A 169 1.21 46.41 -5.28
CA VAL A 169 -0.14 46.27 -5.84
C VAL A 169 -1.07 45.70 -4.78
N PRO A 170 -2.40 45.82 -4.92
CA PRO A 170 -3.33 45.09 -4.06
C PRO A 170 -2.95 43.61 -3.96
N TRP A 171 -3.04 43.02 -2.78
CA TRP A 171 -2.66 41.64 -2.58
C TRP A 171 -3.66 40.88 -1.73
N ARG A 172 -3.73 39.55 -1.92
CA ARG A 172 -4.49 38.60 -1.10
C ARG A 172 -3.65 37.36 -0.87
N ILE A 173 -3.64 36.87 0.37
CA ILE A 173 -2.87 35.71 0.80
C ILE A 173 -3.83 34.58 1.12
N TYR A 174 -3.51 33.38 0.64
CA TYR A 174 -4.31 32.18 0.87
C TYR A 174 -3.44 31.13 1.58
N ARG A 175 -3.90 30.63 2.72
CA ARG A 175 -3.22 29.60 3.51
C ARG A 175 -4.02 28.30 3.46
N PRO A 176 -3.84 27.46 2.42
CA PRO A 176 -4.46 26.15 2.40
C PRO A 176 -3.87 25.24 3.48
N GLY A 177 -4.70 24.33 4.00
CA GLY A 177 -4.27 23.16 4.75
C GLY A 177 -3.44 22.23 3.87
N ILE A 178 -3.21 21.00 4.31
CA ILE A 178 -2.57 19.96 3.47
C ILE A 178 -3.54 19.62 2.34
N VAL A 179 -3.14 19.96 1.10
CA VAL A 179 -3.99 19.77 -0.07
C VAL A 179 -3.90 18.32 -0.52
N VAL A 180 -5.04 17.64 -0.47
CA VAL A 180 -5.18 16.26 -0.91
C VAL A 180 -5.85 16.17 -2.28
N GLY A 181 -5.98 14.95 -2.82
CA GLY A 181 -6.58 14.69 -4.13
C GLY A 181 -7.99 15.24 -4.28
N HIS A 182 -8.49 15.23 -5.50
CA HIS A 182 -9.78 15.77 -5.88
C HIS A 182 -10.93 14.96 -5.23
N SER A 183 -11.86 15.61 -4.53
CA SER A 183 -12.89 14.94 -3.72
C SER A 183 -13.83 14.03 -4.53
N ARG A 184 -14.08 14.34 -5.80
CA ARG A 184 -14.98 13.58 -6.68
C ARG A 184 -14.30 12.50 -7.50
N THR A 185 -13.00 12.60 -7.76
CA THR A 185 -12.27 11.67 -8.66
C THR A 185 -11.11 10.94 -7.98
N GLY A 186 -10.68 11.38 -6.80
CA GLY A 186 -9.51 10.85 -6.11
C GLY A 186 -8.17 11.24 -6.72
N VAL A 187 -8.14 11.91 -7.87
CA VAL A 187 -6.92 12.24 -8.61
C VAL A 187 -5.93 13.00 -7.75
N MET A 188 -4.72 12.48 -7.64
CA MET A 188 -3.56 13.08 -6.95
C MET A 188 -2.32 13.00 -7.85
N ASP A 189 -1.27 13.78 -7.55
CA ASP A 189 -0.07 13.86 -8.40
C ASP A 189 1.08 12.97 -7.93
N LYS A 190 1.23 12.82 -6.63
CA LYS A 190 2.35 12.12 -6.00
C LYS A 190 1.97 11.57 -4.63
N ILE A 191 2.81 10.69 -4.11
CA ILE A 191 2.70 10.21 -2.73
C ILE A 191 3.41 11.24 -1.83
N ASP A 192 2.62 12.03 -1.11
CA ASP A 192 3.10 12.98 -0.11
C ASP A 192 2.08 13.14 1.03
N GLY A 193 2.44 13.87 2.07
CA GLY A 193 1.54 14.13 3.21
C GLY A 193 0.92 12.85 3.78
N PRO A 194 -0.41 12.74 3.85
CA PRO A 194 -1.08 11.59 4.46
C PRO A 194 -0.95 10.29 3.66
N TYR A 195 -0.54 10.34 2.38
CA TYR A 195 -0.46 9.15 1.54
C TYR A 195 0.70 8.22 1.89
N PHE A 196 1.74 8.71 2.59
CA PHE A 196 2.83 7.85 3.08
C PHE A 196 2.34 6.73 4.02
N VAL A 197 1.24 6.95 4.75
CA VAL A 197 0.70 5.92 5.65
C VAL A 197 -0.18 4.89 4.94
N PHE A 198 -0.55 5.12 3.68
CA PHE A 198 -1.44 4.21 2.94
C PHE A 198 -0.83 2.81 2.79
N LYS A 199 0.48 2.73 2.54
CA LYS A 199 1.16 1.43 2.47
C LYS A 199 1.16 0.68 3.80
N ALA A 200 1.28 1.39 4.92
CA ALA A 200 1.15 0.81 6.24
C ALA A 200 -0.28 0.31 6.51
N ILE A 201 -1.29 1.10 6.17
CA ILE A 201 -2.71 0.72 6.28
C ILE A 201 -3.01 -0.51 5.40
N GLN A 202 -2.48 -0.57 4.17
CA GLN A 202 -2.61 -1.71 3.28
C GLN A 202 -2.02 -2.98 3.91
N LYS A 203 -0.78 -2.89 4.42
CA LYS A 203 -0.16 -4.02 5.12
C LYS A 203 -0.99 -4.47 6.33
N LEU A 204 -1.52 -3.53 7.14
CA LEU A 204 -2.40 -3.88 8.25
C LEU A 204 -3.66 -4.62 7.78
N ARG A 205 -4.29 -4.17 6.68
CA ARG A 205 -5.43 -4.85 6.06
C ARG A 205 -5.07 -6.27 5.62
N ASP A 206 -3.91 -6.43 5.00
CA ASP A 206 -3.49 -7.71 4.44
C ASP A 206 -3.05 -8.72 5.54
N TYR A 207 -2.56 -8.21 6.68
CA TYR A 207 -2.08 -9.04 7.79
C TYR A 207 -3.13 -9.30 8.86
N LEU A 208 -4.12 -8.42 9.06
CA LEU A 208 -5.08 -8.50 10.16
C LEU A 208 -6.52 -8.39 9.65
N PRO A 209 -7.45 -9.17 10.21
CA PRO A 209 -8.88 -8.98 9.95
C PRO A 209 -9.36 -7.60 10.42
N ARG A 210 -10.31 -6.98 9.69
CA ARG A 210 -10.79 -5.62 9.94
C ARG A 210 -11.40 -5.38 11.33
N TRP A 211 -11.87 -6.44 11.99
CA TRP A 211 -12.49 -6.39 13.30
C TRP A 211 -11.48 -6.41 14.47
N VAL A 212 -10.20 -6.61 14.20
CA VAL A 212 -9.15 -6.59 15.22
C VAL A 212 -8.98 -5.18 15.76
N PRO A 213 -9.19 -4.93 17.07
CA PRO A 213 -8.97 -3.62 17.64
C PRO A 213 -7.48 -3.32 17.70
N LEU A 214 -7.07 -2.15 17.23
CA LEU A 214 -5.70 -1.69 17.34
C LEU A 214 -5.56 -0.66 18.45
N ILE A 215 -4.42 -0.70 19.15
CA ILE A 215 -3.97 0.38 20.00
C ILE A 215 -3.07 1.28 19.16
N GLY A 216 -3.34 2.55 19.11
CA GLY A 216 -2.57 3.52 18.35
C GLY A 216 -2.25 4.77 19.17
N PHE A 217 -1.52 5.67 18.53
CA PHE A 217 -1.18 6.94 19.13
C PHE A 217 -2.09 8.04 18.59
N GLU A 218 -2.55 8.94 19.48
CA GLU A 218 -3.16 10.18 19.07
C GLU A 218 -2.04 11.19 18.76
N GLY A 219 -2.04 11.71 17.55
CA GLY A 219 -1.11 12.77 17.13
C GLY A 219 -1.65 14.16 17.39
N GLY A 220 -0.93 15.18 16.92
CA GLY A 220 -1.36 16.57 16.92
C GLY A 220 -2.52 16.85 15.96
N HIS A 221 -2.74 18.13 15.71
CA HIS A 221 -3.75 18.59 14.76
C HIS A 221 -3.28 18.39 13.32
N ILE A 222 -4.20 18.06 12.44
CA ILE A 222 -3.97 17.92 11.00
C ILE A 222 -5.18 18.46 10.23
N ASN A 223 -4.93 19.32 9.26
CA ASN A 223 -5.98 19.91 8.45
C ASN A 223 -5.81 19.49 6.98
N LEU A 224 -6.77 18.75 6.44
CA LEU A 224 -6.77 18.22 5.08
C LEU A 224 -7.89 18.88 4.28
N VAL A 225 -7.57 19.35 3.08
CA VAL A 225 -8.54 19.94 2.15
C VAL A 225 -8.37 19.40 0.74
N PRO A 226 -9.44 19.06 0.03
CA PRO A 226 -9.34 18.57 -1.35
C PRO A 226 -9.04 19.71 -2.32
N VAL A 227 -8.30 19.41 -3.38
CA VAL A 227 -7.83 20.41 -4.35
C VAL A 227 -8.97 21.17 -5.04
N ASP A 228 -10.09 20.52 -5.32
CA ASP A 228 -11.28 21.15 -5.93
C ASP A 228 -11.90 22.21 -5.03
N PHE A 229 -11.96 22.01 -3.72
CA PHE A 229 -12.34 23.06 -2.77
C PHE A 229 -11.35 24.24 -2.83
N VAL A 230 -10.06 23.95 -2.76
CA VAL A 230 -9.01 24.99 -2.75
C VAL A 230 -9.10 25.87 -3.98
N VAL A 231 -9.23 25.29 -5.19
CA VAL A 231 -9.29 26.10 -6.43
C VAL A 231 -10.61 26.85 -6.59
N ALA A 232 -11.73 26.26 -6.18
CA ALA A 232 -13.03 26.94 -6.19
C ALA A 232 -13.01 28.15 -5.22
N ALA A 233 -12.45 27.99 -4.02
CA ALA A 233 -12.29 29.06 -3.06
C ALA A 233 -11.34 30.16 -3.57
N LEU A 234 -10.18 29.80 -4.12
CA LEU A 234 -9.23 30.75 -4.74
C LEU A 234 -9.90 31.58 -5.83
N ALA A 235 -10.56 30.91 -6.78
CA ALA A 235 -11.19 31.59 -7.92
C ALA A 235 -12.36 32.50 -7.49
N HIS A 236 -13.12 32.13 -6.45
CA HIS A 236 -14.20 32.93 -5.90
C HIS A 236 -13.68 34.14 -5.12
N LEU A 237 -12.78 33.90 -4.14
CA LEU A 237 -12.23 34.96 -3.29
C LEU A 237 -11.41 35.97 -4.10
N ALA A 238 -10.80 35.58 -5.21
CA ALA A 238 -10.06 36.48 -6.08
C ALA A 238 -10.95 37.54 -6.74
N GLN A 239 -12.22 37.27 -6.94
CA GLN A 239 -13.19 38.16 -7.61
C GLN A 239 -14.00 39.02 -6.61
N LEU A 240 -13.98 38.71 -5.32
CA LEU A 240 -14.74 39.47 -4.35
C LEU A 240 -14.15 40.88 -4.15
N PRO A 241 -14.98 41.96 -4.24
CA PRO A 241 -14.51 43.32 -4.00
C PRO A 241 -14.20 43.56 -2.51
N GLY A 242 -13.28 44.49 -2.24
CA GLY A 242 -12.98 44.96 -0.88
C GLY A 242 -12.26 43.94 0.00
N GLN A 243 -11.59 42.95 -0.60
CA GLN A 243 -10.86 41.90 0.14
C GLN A 243 -9.33 42.05 0.08
N ASP A 244 -8.84 43.15 -0.43
CA ASP A 244 -7.40 43.38 -0.56
C ASP A 244 -6.72 43.59 0.79
N GLY A 245 -5.48 43.16 0.92
CA GLY A 245 -4.71 43.20 2.16
C GLY A 245 -5.11 42.12 3.19
N ARG A 246 -5.95 41.13 2.80
CA ARG A 246 -6.43 40.07 3.69
C ARG A 246 -5.74 38.75 3.48
N CYS A 247 -5.71 37.96 4.55
CA CYS A 247 -5.30 36.58 4.53
C CYS A 247 -6.54 35.67 4.73
N PHE A 248 -6.59 34.53 4.02
CA PHE A 248 -7.69 33.58 4.04
C PHE A 248 -7.17 32.20 4.41
N HIS A 249 -7.78 31.56 5.40
CA HIS A 249 -7.52 30.18 5.73
C HIS A 249 -8.42 29.25 4.88
N LEU A 250 -7.81 28.50 3.95
CA LEU A 250 -8.50 27.48 3.18
C LEU A 250 -8.35 26.13 3.88
N THR A 251 -9.05 25.98 5.00
CA THR A 251 -8.93 24.83 5.91
C THR A 251 -10.27 24.18 6.18
N ASP A 252 -10.25 22.89 6.53
CA ASP A 252 -11.43 22.20 7.06
C ASP A 252 -11.82 22.84 8.40
N PRO A 253 -13.10 23.24 8.57
CA PRO A 253 -13.58 23.79 9.85
C PRO A 253 -13.59 22.75 10.97
N VAL A 254 -13.59 21.46 10.63
CA VAL A 254 -13.51 20.39 11.62
C VAL A 254 -12.06 20.20 12.03
N ASP A 255 -11.76 20.56 13.27
CA ASP A 255 -10.43 20.32 13.84
C ASP A 255 -10.23 18.83 14.09
N ARG A 256 -9.36 18.22 13.29
CA ARG A 256 -9.09 16.78 13.33
C ARG A 256 -7.71 16.48 13.89
N ARG A 257 -7.64 15.43 14.71
CA ARG A 257 -6.36 14.87 15.14
C ARG A 257 -5.90 13.77 14.18
N VAL A 258 -4.59 13.55 14.13
CA VAL A 258 -3.97 12.56 13.22
C VAL A 258 -4.59 11.17 13.36
N GLY A 259 -4.78 10.68 14.59
CA GLY A 259 -5.38 9.36 14.82
C GLY A 259 -6.81 9.22 14.28
N ALA A 260 -7.59 10.31 14.33
CA ALA A 260 -8.94 10.32 13.74
C ALA A 260 -8.88 10.22 12.22
N VAL A 261 -7.97 10.97 11.57
CA VAL A 261 -7.76 10.94 10.11
C VAL A 261 -7.26 9.55 9.66
N LEU A 262 -6.32 8.96 10.38
CA LEU A 262 -5.84 7.59 10.10
C LEU A 262 -6.98 6.57 10.16
N ASN A 263 -7.88 6.70 11.13
CA ASN A 263 -9.07 5.84 11.22
C ASN A 263 -10.06 6.04 10.06
N VAL A 264 -10.18 7.26 9.52
CA VAL A 264 -10.99 7.50 8.31
C VAL A 264 -10.40 6.74 7.12
N PHE A 265 -9.09 6.85 6.88
CA PHE A 265 -8.42 6.12 5.80
C PHE A 265 -8.40 4.60 6.04
N ALA A 266 -8.25 4.13 7.28
CA ALA A 266 -8.34 2.71 7.61
C ALA A 266 -9.73 2.13 7.28
N ARG A 267 -10.81 2.87 7.60
CA ARG A 267 -12.17 2.48 7.19
C ARG A 267 -12.34 2.45 5.68
N ALA A 268 -11.83 3.46 4.97
CA ALA A 268 -11.85 3.55 3.52
C ALA A 268 -11.12 2.36 2.86
N ALA A 269 -10.03 1.91 3.49
CA ALA A 269 -9.22 0.76 3.08
C ALA A 269 -9.78 -0.61 3.49
N HIS A 270 -10.87 -0.66 4.25
CA HIS A 270 -11.36 -1.87 4.93
C HIS A 270 -10.34 -2.52 5.88
N ALA A 271 -9.43 -1.72 6.44
CA ALA A 271 -8.40 -2.14 7.39
C ALA A 271 -8.88 -2.05 8.85
N PRO A 272 -8.18 -2.70 9.79
CA PRO A 272 -8.40 -2.52 11.22
C PRO A 272 -8.26 -1.05 11.64
N THR A 273 -9.06 -0.63 12.63
CA THR A 273 -9.04 0.75 13.15
C THR A 273 -8.46 0.80 14.56
N MET A 274 -7.86 1.93 14.91
CA MET A 274 -7.40 2.19 16.27
C MET A 274 -8.63 2.48 17.16
N THR A 275 -8.97 1.54 18.03
CA THR A 275 -10.08 1.65 18.99
C THR A 275 -9.66 2.35 20.28
N VAL A 276 -8.41 2.18 20.67
CA VAL A 276 -7.78 2.89 21.79
C VAL A 276 -6.68 3.78 21.24
N ARG A 277 -6.74 5.07 21.54
CA ARG A 277 -5.73 6.05 21.12
C ARG A 277 -5.09 6.67 22.37
N VAL A 278 -3.80 6.44 22.52
CA VAL A 278 -3.02 6.94 23.67
C VAL A 278 -2.36 8.25 23.29
N GLU A 279 -2.51 9.27 24.12
CA GLU A 279 -1.79 10.54 23.92
C GLU A 279 -0.27 10.34 24.03
N ARG A 280 0.44 10.92 23.08
CA ARG A 280 1.91 10.79 23.02
C ARG A 280 2.60 11.32 24.27
N SER A 281 2.06 12.34 24.91
CA SER A 281 2.55 12.87 26.18
C SER A 281 2.61 11.83 27.31
N LEU A 282 1.61 10.95 27.35
CA LEU A 282 1.60 9.83 28.31
C LEU A 282 2.66 8.78 27.95
N TRP A 283 2.84 8.51 26.66
CA TRP A 283 3.88 7.59 26.19
C TRP A 283 5.29 8.12 26.47
N ASP A 284 5.55 9.40 26.13
CA ASP A 284 6.83 10.05 26.42
C ASP A 284 7.13 10.08 27.93
N SER A 285 6.10 10.18 28.76
CA SER A 285 6.23 10.10 30.22
C SER A 285 6.57 8.69 30.70
N LEU A 286 5.95 7.65 30.10
CA LEU A 286 6.26 6.23 30.38
C LEU A 286 7.68 5.86 29.93
N VAL A 287 8.11 6.36 28.78
CA VAL A 287 9.46 6.14 28.24
C VAL A 287 10.52 6.82 29.10
N ARG A 288 10.25 8.01 29.67
CA ARG A 288 11.18 8.71 30.58
C ARG A 288 11.36 8.04 31.94
N LEU A 289 10.46 7.12 32.30
CA LEU A 289 10.56 6.32 33.51
C LEU A 289 11.47 5.08 33.37
N GLN A 290 12.03 4.82 32.18
CA GLN A 290 12.93 3.69 31.94
C GLN A 290 14.42 4.10 32.00
N PRO A 291 15.33 3.20 32.39
CA PRO A 291 16.73 3.55 32.62
C PRO A 291 17.51 3.73 31.30
N GLY A 292 18.10 4.92 31.16
CA GLY A 292 19.28 5.24 30.35
C GLY A 292 19.12 5.30 28.82
N PRO A 293 19.78 6.29 28.17
CA PRO A 293 19.73 6.47 26.71
C PRO A 293 20.36 5.30 25.91
N GLU A 294 21.18 4.47 26.54
CA GLU A 294 21.83 3.32 25.87
C GLU A 294 20.84 2.18 25.54
N PHE A 295 19.74 2.07 26.29
CA PHE A 295 18.72 1.04 26.05
C PHE A 295 17.76 1.41 24.90
N MET A 296 17.66 2.68 24.54
CA MET A 296 16.74 3.17 23.50
C MET A 296 17.32 3.08 22.09
N GLN A 297 18.63 3.09 21.90
CA GLN A 297 19.27 3.03 20.58
C GLN A 297 18.90 1.79 19.74
N PRO A 298 18.74 0.59 20.30
CA PRO A 298 18.25 -0.57 19.54
C PRO A 298 16.78 -0.40 19.11
N VAL A 299 15.95 0.18 20.00
CA VAL A 299 14.52 0.41 19.70
C VAL A 299 14.35 1.46 18.62
N GLU A 300 15.08 2.56 18.68
CA GLU A 300 15.07 3.60 17.64
C GLU A 300 15.54 3.07 16.29
N ARG A 301 16.58 2.21 16.27
CA ARG A 301 17.03 1.54 15.04
C ARG A 301 15.96 0.61 14.47
N VAL A 302 15.29 -0.18 15.29
CA VAL A 302 14.21 -1.09 14.86
C VAL A 302 13.01 -0.29 14.36
N VAL A 303 12.63 0.80 15.05
CA VAL A 303 11.56 1.71 14.60
C VAL A 303 11.95 2.38 13.29
N GLY A 304 13.19 2.87 13.15
CA GLY A 304 13.71 3.44 11.91
C GLY A 304 13.63 2.44 10.75
N GLN A 305 14.14 1.22 10.95
CA GLN A 305 14.05 0.15 9.94
C GLN A 305 12.60 -0.22 9.57
N LEU A 306 11.68 -0.20 10.53
CA LEU A 306 10.26 -0.45 10.28
C LEU A 306 9.63 0.68 9.46
N LEU A 307 9.96 1.94 9.77
CA LEU A 307 9.50 3.11 9.02
C LEU A 307 10.04 3.09 7.59
N ASP A 308 11.33 2.79 7.41
CA ASP A 308 11.95 2.63 6.10
C ASP A 308 11.29 1.49 5.30
N ALA A 309 11.04 0.34 5.94
CA ALA A 309 10.34 -0.78 5.32
C ALA A 309 8.87 -0.46 4.95
N LEU A 310 8.27 0.52 5.61
CA LEU A 310 6.94 1.05 5.31
C LEU A 310 6.98 2.23 4.33
N GLY A 311 8.18 2.72 3.97
CA GLY A 311 8.36 3.89 3.11
C GLY A 311 7.90 5.20 3.76
N ILE A 312 7.91 5.30 5.10
CA ILE A 312 7.48 6.48 5.85
C ILE A 312 8.72 7.31 6.23
N PRO A 313 8.91 8.52 5.65
CA PRO A 313 10.03 9.38 6.00
C PRO A 313 9.98 9.80 7.47
N ALA A 314 11.12 9.72 8.18
CA ALA A 314 11.20 10.12 9.58
C ALA A 314 10.79 11.59 9.82
N ALA A 315 11.08 12.48 8.86
CA ALA A 315 10.65 13.87 8.87
C ALA A 315 9.13 14.07 8.98
N LEU A 316 8.35 13.12 8.41
CA LEU A 316 6.89 13.17 8.46
C LEU A 316 6.36 13.05 9.89
N ILE A 317 7.02 12.27 10.75
CA ILE A 317 6.60 12.07 12.15
C ILE A 317 6.57 13.39 12.91
N GLY A 318 7.55 14.28 12.66
CA GLY A 318 7.61 15.61 13.24
C GLY A 318 6.43 16.50 12.82
N MET A 319 5.94 16.33 11.58
CA MET A 319 4.82 17.09 11.04
C MET A 319 3.44 16.55 11.46
N LEU A 320 3.35 15.28 11.81
CA LEU A 320 2.12 14.68 12.33
C LEU A 320 1.77 15.09 13.77
N ASN A 321 2.60 15.93 14.38
CA ASN A 321 2.40 16.38 15.77
C ASN A 321 2.40 17.91 15.86
N LEU A 322 1.61 18.57 15.02
CA LEU A 322 1.46 20.02 15.09
C LEU A 322 0.47 20.40 16.20
N PRO A 323 0.81 21.36 17.08
CA PRO A 323 -0.05 21.80 18.16
C PRO A 323 -1.07 22.86 17.71
N THR A 324 -1.07 23.23 16.42
CA THR A 324 -1.80 24.38 15.87
C THR A 324 -3.13 23.95 15.26
N SER A 325 -4.22 24.56 15.68
CA SER A 325 -5.50 24.58 14.99
C SER A 325 -5.68 25.91 14.23
N PHE A 326 -6.60 25.95 13.25
CA PHE A 326 -6.77 27.11 12.38
C PHE A 326 -8.21 27.60 12.39
N ASP A 327 -8.40 28.90 12.65
CA ASP A 327 -9.72 29.55 12.53
C ASP A 327 -9.92 30.05 11.09
N ALA A 328 -10.95 29.53 10.41
CA ALA A 328 -11.32 29.90 9.04
C ALA A 328 -12.74 30.49 8.96
N ARG A 329 -13.36 30.86 10.08
CA ARG A 329 -14.77 31.32 10.12
C ARG A 329 -15.02 32.52 9.22
N ALA A 330 -14.07 33.48 9.16
CA ALA A 330 -14.23 34.65 8.30
C ALA A 330 -14.19 34.28 6.81
N THR A 331 -13.26 33.42 6.38
CA THR A 331 -13.22 32.90 5.02
C THR A 331 -14.47 32.10 4.69
N GLN A 332 -14.94 31.23 5.59
CA GLN A 332 -16.14 30.41 5.37
C GLN A 332 -17.40 31.27 5.17
N ALA A 333 -17.53 32.36 5.94
CA ALA A 333 -18.63 33.30 5.78
C ALA A 333 -18.66 33.95 4.38
N LEU A 334 -17.48 34.15 3.76
CA LEU A 334 -17.38 34.66 2.39
C LEU A 334 -17.68 33.61 1.31
N LEU A 335 -17.38 32.34 1.58
CA LEU A 335 -17.58 31.22 0.65
C LEU A 335 -19.00 30.66 0.67
N ALA A 336 -19.67 30.73 1.83
CA ALA A 336 -20.99 30.14 2.04
C ALA A 336 -22.07 30.65 1.05
N PRO A 337 -22.16 31.96 0.71
CA PRO A 337 -23.14 32.43 -0.27
C PRO A 337 -22.97 31.84 -1.68
N ALA A 338 -21.74 31.41 -2.03
CA ALA A 338 -21.43 30.75 -3.30
C ALA A 338 -21.59 29.22 -3.23
N GLY A 339 -22.02 28.66 -2.09
CA GLY A 339 -22.15 27.22 -1.90
C GLY A 339 -20.80 26.48 -1.85
N ILE A 340 -19.69 27.19 -1.63
CA ILE A 340 -18.36 26.59 -1.57
C ILE A 340 -18.07 26.16 -0.13
N GLN A 341 -18.00 24.85 0.09
CA GLN A 341 -17.76 24.24 1.40
C GLN A 341 -16.73 23.11 1.28
N VAL A 342 -16.00 22.86 2.36
CA VAL A 342 -15.12 21.69 2.44
C VAL A 342 -15.99 20.44 2.60
N PRO A 343 -15.91 19.46 1.70
CA PRO A 343 -16.64 18.20 1.87
C PRO A 343 -16.03 17.41 3.04
N ALA A 344 -16.87 16.68 3.78
CA ALA A 344 -16.38 15.85 4.86
C ALA A 344 -15.38 14.79 4.36
N LEU A 345 -14.28 14.62 5.07
CA LEU A 345 -13.22 13.67 4.68
C LEU A 345 -13.76 12.25 4.49
N GLU A 346 -14.72 11.87 5.32
CA GLU A 346 -15.40 10.56 5.28
C GLU A 346 -16.09 10.27 3.94
N ASP A 347 -16.57 11.32 3.26
CA ASP A 347 -17.32 11.18 2.01
C ASP A 347 -16.42 10.89 0.80
N TYR A 348 -15.12 11.25 0.87
CA TYR A 348 -14.22 11.11 -0.28
C TYR A 348 -12.93 10.34 0.01
N ALA A 349 -12.62 9.98 1.26
CA ALA A 349 -11.41 9.25 1.63
C ALA A 349 -11.28 7.93 0.85
N TRP A 350 -12.39 7.24 0.58
CA TRP A 350 -12.40 6.01 -0.21
C TRP A 350 -11.99 6.24 -1.67
N ARG A 351 -12.29 7.40 -2.26
CA ARG A 351 -11.85 7.75 -3.63
C ARG A 351 -10.35 8.02 -3.70
N LEU A 352 -9.80 8.66 -2.65
CA LEU A 352 -8.36 8.85 -2.52
C LEU A 352 -7.64 7.52 -2.39
N TRP A 353 -8.18 6.61 -1.57
CA TRP A 353 -7.64 5.27 -1.39
C TRP A 353 -7.68 4.48 -2.70
N ASP A 354 -8.83 4.37 -3.35
CA ASP A 354 -9.01 3.65 -4.61
C ASP A 354 -8.10 4.19 -5.74
N TYR A 355 -7.97 5.52 -5.85
CA TYR A 355 -7.05 6.12 -6.80
C TYR A 355 -5.59 5.77 -6.50
N TRP A 356 -5.20 5.80 -5.22
CA TRP A 356 -3.85 5.43 -4.80
C TRP A 356 -3.55 3.97 -5.11
N GLU A 357 -4.44 3.03 -4.78
CA GLU A 357 -4.25 1.60 -5.10
C GLU A 357 -4.09 1.39 -6.62
N ARG A 358 -4.96 1.98 -7.42
CA ARG A 358 -4.89 1.83 -8.89
C ARG A 358 -3.72 2.55 -9.53
N CYS A 359 -3.28 3.65 -8.97
CA CYS A 359 -2.35 4.56 -9.64
C CYS A 359 -0.97 4.65 -9.02
N PHE A 360 -0.82 4.43 -7.75
CA PHE A 360 0.44 4.67 -7.01
C PHE A 360 0.94 3.48 -6.21
N ASP A 361 0.15 2.42 -6.02
CA ASP A 361 0.65 1.23 -5.36
C ASP A 361 1.78 0.61 -6.19
N ALA A 362 3.02 0.80 -5.70
CA ALA A 362 4.23 0.39 -6.42
C ALA A 362 4.36 -1.13 -6.54
N GLU A 363 3.72 -1.89 -5.65
CA GLU A 363 3.73 -3.35 -5.74
C GLU A 363 3.00 -3.83 -6.99
N ASP A 364 1.96 -3.11 -7.43
CA ASP A 364 1.20 -3.46 -8.63
C ASP A 364 1.85 -2.91 -9.93
N ARG A 365 2.64 -1.83 -9.86
CA ARG A 365 3.27 -1.20 -11.04
C ARG A 365 4.67 -1.71 -11.37
N GLY A 366 5.40 -2.20 -10.38
CA GLY A 366 6.78 -2.66 -10.53
C GLY A 366 6.91 -4.17 -10.72
N HIS A 367 5.87 -4.94 -10.42
CA HIS A 367 5.94 -6.38 -10.60
C HIS A 367 5.59 -6.77 -12.04
N PRO A 368 6.46 -7.53 -12.70
CA PRO A 368 6.17 -8.05 -14.02
C PRO A 368 4.90 -8.93 -13.96
N ARG A 369 4.06 -8.86 -14.98
CA ARG A 369 2.92 -9.79 -15.10
C ARG A 369 3.43 -11.22 -15.14
N LEU A 370 2.65 -12.19 -14.66
CA LEU A 370 3.03 -13.59 -14.60
C LEU A 370 3.71 -14.09 -15.89
N PRO A 371 3.19 -13.82 -17.11
CA PRO A 371 3.86 -14.23 -18.34
C PRO A 371 5.29 -13.68 -18.48
N ALA A 372 5.55 -12.46 -18.05
CA ALA A 372 6.89 -11.87 -18.13
C ALA A 372 7.89 -12.55 -17.17
N VAL A 373 7.42 -13.19 -16.10
CA VAL A 373 8.26 -13.91 -15.13
C VAL A 373 8.50 -15.37 -15.54
N VAL A 374 7.46 -16.02 -16.11
CA VAL A 374 7.49 -17.49 -16.31
C VAL A 374 7.64 -17.90 -17.76
N HIS A 375 7.55 -16.98 -18.74
CA HIS A 375 7.67 -17.35 -20.15
C HIS A 375 9.01 -18.02 -20.45
N GLY A 376 8.94 -19.25 -21.02
CA GLY A 376 10.11 -20.06 -21.30
C GLY A 376 10.78 -20.72 -20.09
N LYS A 377 10.36 -20.40 -18.85
CA LYS A 377 10.89 -20.98 -17.62
C LYS A 377 10.42 -22.41 -17.40
N LYS A 378 11.31 -23.25 -16.88
CA LYS A 378 11.04 -24.64 -16.52
C LYS A 378 10.49 -24.70 -15.10
N VAL A 379 9.23 -25.09 -14.95
CA VAL A 379 8.53 -25.11 -13.66
C VAL A 379 8.15 -26.53 -13.29
N LEU A 380 8.78 -27.09 -12.25
CA LEU A 380 8.44 -28.41 -11.71
C LEU A 380 7.36 -28.29 -10.64
N ILE A 381 6.28 -29.05 -10.79
CA ILE A 381 5.17 -29.13 -9.83
C ILE A 381 5.03 -30.57 -9.32
N THR A 382 5.28 -30.80 -8.05
CA THR A 382 4.99 -32.09 -7.42
C THR A 382 3.50 -32.21 -7.11
N GLY A 383 2.90 -33.37 -7.39
CA GLY A 383 1.45 -33.56 -7.26
C GLY A 383 0.64 -32.75 -8.30
N GLY A 384 1.18 -32.56 -9.50
CA GLY A 384 0.59 -31.73 -10.56
C GLY A 384 -0.64 -32.36 -11.28
N SER A 385 -1.06 -33.56 -10.92
CA SER A 385 -2.13 -34.30 -11.63
C SER A 385 -3.55 -33.99 -11.11
N ALA A 386 -3.73 -33.28 -10.00
CA ALA A 386 -5.05 -33.01 -9.43
C ALA A 386 -5.04 -31.74 -8.55
N GLY A 387 -6.24 -31.24 -8.23
CA GLY A 387 -6.45 -30.16 -7.27
C GLY A 387 -5.62 -28.90 -7.55
N ILE A 388 -4.94 -28.38 -6.53
CA ILE A 388 -4.13 -27.17 -6.61
C ILE A 388 -3.02 -27.30 -7.65
N GLY A 389 -2.31 -28.45 -7.65
CA GLY A 389 -1.19 -28.68 -8.57
C GLY A 389 -1.63 -28.67 -10.04
N ARG A 390 -2.78 -29.29 -10.37
CA ARG A 390 -3.35 -29.24 -11.74
C ARG A 390 -3.74 -27.81 -12.12
N ALA A 391 -4.47 -27.09 -11.27
CA ALA A 391 -4.88 -25.72 -11.54
C ALA A 391 -3.66 -24.80 -11.76
N THR A 392 -2.62 -24.98 -10.95
CA THR A 392 -1.35 -24.24 -11.10
C THR A 392 -0.66 -24.57 -12.43
N ALA A 393 -0.60 -25.86 -12.80
CA ALA A 393 0.01 -26.30 -14.04
C ALA A 393 -0.65 -25.66 -15.27
N LEU A 394 -1.98 -25.64 -15.32
CA LEU A 394 -2.77 -25.02 -16.39
C LEU A 394 -2.49 -23.51 -16.50
N LYS A 395 -2.51 -22.78 -15.39
CA LYS A 395 -2.26 -21.33 -15.37
C LYS A 395 -0.84 -20.99 -15.81
N LEU A 396 0.16 -21.74 -15.34
CA LEU A 396 1.55 -21.51 -15.71
C LEU A 396 1.83 -21.85 -17.18
N ALA A 397 1.24 -22.93 -17.69
CA ALA A 397 1.33 -23.26 -19.11
C ALA A 397 0.70 -22.20 -20.00
N ALA A 398 -0.48 -21.68 -19.62
CA ALA A 398 -1.15 -20.57 -20.31
C ALA A 398 -0.32 -19.27 -20.28
N ALA A 399 0.50 -19.08 -19.23
CA ALA A 399 1.44 -17.96 -19.13
C ALA A 399 2.77 -18.19 -19.90
N GLY A 400 2.92 -19.31 -20.62
CA GLY A 400 4.08 -19.60 -21.47
C GLY A 400 5.23 -20.33 -20.77
N ALA A 401 5.02 -20.88 -19.56
CA ALA A 401 6.01 -21.73 -18.90
C ALA A 401 6.16 -23.09 -19.58
N GLN A 402 7.34 -23.70 -19.44
CA GLN A 402 7.56 -25.13 -19.71
C GLN A 402 7.25 -25.89 -18.42
N VAL A 403 6.04 -26.43 -18.35
CA VAL A 403 5.55 -27.08 -17.12
C VAL A 403 6.04 -28.53 -17.07
N ILE A 404 6.54 -28.95 -15.91
CA ILE A 404 6.94 -30.33 -15.62
C ILE A 404 6.09 -30.79 -14.45
N ILE A 405 5.31 -31.86 -14.63
CA ILE A 405 4.45 -32.39 -13.58
C ILE A 405 4.85 -33.81 -13.20
N VAL A 406 4.94 -34.05 -11.89
CA VAL A 406 5.22 -35.39 -11.36
C VAL A 406 4.12 -35.86 -10.44
N ALA A 407 3.61 -37.07 -10.63
CA ALA A 407 2.60 -37.69 -9.77
C ALA A 407 2.61 -39.25 -9.96
N ARG A 408 1.83 -39.94 -9.10
CA ARG A 408 1.75 -41.42 -9.13
C ARG A 408 0.77 -41.95 -10.17
N ASP A 409 -0.29 -41.19 -10.45
CA ASP A 409 -1.41 -41.60 -11.30
C ASP A 409 -1.13 -41.20 -12.76
N ALA A 410 -0.79 -42.18 -13.58
CA ALA A 410 -0.46 -42.00 -15.00
C ALA A 410 -1.67 -41.50 -15.83
N ALA A 411 -2.88 -41.96 -15.53
CA ALA A 411 -4.07 -41.56 -16.27
C ALA A 411 -4.39 -40.09 -16.05
N LYS A 412 -4.32 -39.61 -14.81
CA LYS A 412 -4.50 -38.19 -14.49
C LYS A 412 -3.39 -37.31 -15.04
N LEU A 413 -2.15 -37.79 -15.07
CA LEU A 413 -1.04 -37.08 -15.73
C LEU A 413 -1.32 -36.89 -17.21
N ALA A 414 -1.75 -37.97 -17.90
CA ALA A 414 -2.08 -37.92 -19.32
C ALA A 414 -3.25 -36.95 -19.61
N GLN A 415 -4.27 -36.93 -18.74
CA GLN A 415 -5.39 -36.00 -18.86
C GLN A 415 -4.91 -34.53 -18.77
N VAL A 416 -4.13 -34.18 -17.75
CA VAL A 416 -3.61 -32.82 -17.58
C VAL A 416 -2.68 -32.42 -18.72
N SER A 417 -1.87 -33.39 -19.21
CA SER A 417 -1.01 -33.15 -20.38
C SER A 417 -1.83 -32.83 -21.63
N ALA A 418 -2.88 -33.60 -21.91
CA ALA A 418 -3.76 -33.32 -23.04
C ALA A 418 -4.46 -31.97 -22.94
N GLU A 419 -4.94 -31.57 -21.74
CA GLU A 419 -5.55 -30.27 -21.51
C GLU A 419 -4.56 -29.11 -21.76
N ILE A 420 -3.32 -29.20 -21.28
CA ILE A 420 -2.29 -28.18 -21.52
C ILE A 420 -1.96 -28.09 -23.01
N GLN A 421 -1.77 -29.23 -23.67
CA GLN A 421 -1.42 -29.28 -25.10
C GLN A 421 -2.56 -28.76 -26.00
N ALA A 422 -3.81 -29.06 -25.66
CA ALA A 422 -4.97 -28.53 -26.36
C ALA A 422 -5.05 -26.99 -26.38
N HIS A 423 -4.45 -26.33 -25.38
CA HIS A 423 -4.33 -24.87 -25.31
C HIS A 423 -2.97 -24.34 -25.80
N GLY A 424 -2.18 -25.16 -26.49
CA GLY A 424 -0.88 -24.78 -27.04
C GLY A 424 0.25 -24.67 -26.02
N GLY A 425 0.03 -25.12 -24.78
CA GLY A 425 1.04 -25.12 -23.71
C GLY A 425 2.06 -26.24 -23.85
N ARG A 426 3.23 -26.09 -23.20
CA ARG A 426 4.29 -27.11 -23.15
C ARG A 426 4.29 -27.80 -21.79
N VAL A 427 4.26 -29.15 -21.81
CA VAL A 427 4.25 -29.96 -20.60
C VAL A 427 5.06 -31.24 -20.77
N SER A 428 5.81 -31.60 -19.72
CA SER A 428 6.46 -32.92 -19.56
C SER A 428 5.88 -33.59 -18.32
N THR A 429 5.63 -34.92 -18.41
CA THR A 429 4.99 -35.67 -17.34
C THR A 429 5.89 -36.79 -16.86
N TYR A 430 5.98 -36.97 -15.54
CA TYR A 430 6.75 -38.06 -14.94
C TYR A 430 5.87 -38.84 -13.96
N ARG A 431 5.83 -40.17 -14.14
CA ARG A 431 5.17 -41.04 -13.17
C ARG A 431 6.18 -41.43 -12.10
N CYS A 432 6.01 -40.92 -10.88
CA CYS A 432 6.88 -41.23 -9.73
C CYS A 432 6.12 -41.10 -8.41
N ASP A 433 6.36 -42.04 -7.49
CA ASP A 433 6.06 -41.81 -6.07
C ASP A 433 7.29 -41.16 -5.42
N ILE A 434 7.23 -39.82 -5.29
CA ILE A 434 8.33 -39.07 -4.66
C ILE A 434 8.53 -39.39 -3.16
N GLY A 435 7.59 -40.11 -2.54
CA GLY A 435 7.73 -40.67 -1.20
C GLY A 435 8.63 -41.93 -1.13
N ASP A 436 8.93 -42.56 -2.26
CA ASP A 436 9.94 -43.58 -2.38
C ASP A 436 11.31 -42.93 -2.71
N PRO A 437 12.30 -43.07 -1.82
CA PRO A 437 13.60 -42.44 -2.01
C PRO A 437 14.30 -42.82 -3.31
N ALA A 438 14.32 -44.11 -3.65
CA ALA A 438 15.03 -44.63 -4.85
C ALA A 438 14.34 -44.19 -6.14
N ALA A 439 13.01 -44.26 -6.19
CA ALA A 439 12.23 -43.77 -7.32
C ALA A 439 12.37 -42.28 -7.52
N CYS A 440 12.44 -41.50 -6.42
CA CYS A 440 12.64 -40.06 -6.47
C CYS A 440 14.03 -39.68 -7.03
N ASP A 441 15.09 -40.37 -6.59
CA ASP A 441 16.45 -40.14 -7.09
C ASP A 441 16.58 -40.46 -8.59
N GLN A 442 15.99 -41.58 -9.05
CA GLN A 442 15.93 -41.92 -10.47
C GLN A 442 15.18 -40.86 -11.29
N PHE A 443 14.03 -40.40 -10.79
CA PHE A 443 13.25 -39.35 -11.41
C PHE A 443 14.06 -38.06 -11.55
N LEU A 444 14.76 -37.62 -10.49
CA LEU A 444 15.59 -36.41 -10.50
C LEU A 444 16.76 -36.53 -11.49
N ALA A 445 17.43 -37.70 -11.54
CA ALA A 445 18.50 -37.93 -12.49
C ALA A 445 17.98 -37.87 -13.96
N GLN A 446 16.85 -38.51 -14.25
CA GLN A 446 16.21 -38.45 -15.56
C GLN A 446 15.80 -37.01 -15.91
N LEU A 447 15.13 -36.30 -15.00
CA LEU A 447 14.69 -34.91 -15.20
C LEU A 447 15.85 -33.99 -15.53
N LEU A 448 16.96 -34.08 -14.77
CA LEU A 448 18.15 -33.26 -15.00
C LEU A 448 18.86 -33.63 -16.32
N ALA A 449 18.89 -34.90 -16.69
CA ALA A 449 19.44 -35.32 -17.98
C ALA A 449 18.63 -34.78 -19.16
N GLU A 450 17.30 -34.75 -19.07
CA GLU A 450 16.41 -34.29 -20.15
C GLU A 450 16.28 -32.77 -20.21
N HIS A 451 16.24 -32.08 -19.04
CA HIS A 451 15.98 -30.65 -18.97
C HIS A 451 17.18 -29.80 -18.56
N GLY A 452 18.24 -30.40 -18.03
CA GLY A 452 19.44 -29.70 -17.54
C GLY A 452 19.24 -29.00 -16.20
N HIS A 453 18.12 -28.25 -16.05
CA HIS A 453 17.79 -27.49 -14.84
C HIS A 453 16.30 -27.27 -14.68
N VAL A 454 15.90 -26.76 -13.52
CA VAL A 454 14.55 -26.26 -13.22
C VAL A 454 14.69 -24.84 -12.65
N ASP A 455 13.92 -23.88 -13.18
CA ASP A 455 13.94 -22.50 -12.69
C ASP A 455 13.08 -22.33 -11.43
N ILE A 456 11.92 -23.00 -11.38
CA ILE A 456 10.96 -22.87 -10.28
C ILE A 456 10.51 -24.28 -9.85
N LEU A 457 10.66 -24.55 -8.56
CA LEU A 457 10.13 -25.77 -7.93
C LEU A 457 8.91 -25.43 -7.08
N ILE A 458 7.80 -26.13 -7.30
CA ILE A 458 6.60 -26.06 -6.47
C ILE A 458 6.38 -27.40 -5.77
N ASN A 459 6.76 -27.46 -4.49
CA ASN A 459 6.52 -28.61 -3.62
C ASN A 459 5.06 -28.57 -3.14
N ASN A 460 4.16 -29.09 -3.97
CA ASN A 460 2.73 -29.12 -3.71
C ASN A 460 2.24 -30.52 -3.29
N ALA A 461 2.92 -31.58 -3.68
CA ALA A 461 2.54 -32.94 -3.26
C ALA A 461 2.46 -33.05 -1.74
N GLY A 462 1.39 -33.65 -1.26
CA GLY A 462 1.19 -33.83 0.17
C GLY A 462 -0.02 -34.70 0.49
N ARG A 463 -0.13 -35.06 1.76
CA ARG A 463 -1.26 -35.82 2.30
C ARG A 463 -1.62 -35.25 3.67
N SER A 464 -2.90 -35.27 4.00
CA SER A 464 -3.42 -34.93 5.33
C SER A 464 -4.08 -36.16 5.97
N ILE A 465 -3.92 -36.30 7.26
CA ILE A 465 -4.67 -37.25 8.10
C ILE A 465 -5.25 -36.44 9.24
N ARG A 466 -6.58 -36.42 9.34
CA ARG A 466 -7.32 -35.80 10.42
C ARG A 466 -7.69 -36.88 11.44
N ARG A 467 -7.09 -36.85 12.63
CA ARG A 467 -7.32 -37.82 13.71
C ARG A 467 -6.91 -37.22 15.05
N ALA A 468 -7.73 -37.40 16.09
CA ALA A 468 -7.37 -37.05 17.46
C ALA A 468 -6.20 -37.90 17.94
N ILE A 469 -5.42 -37.37 18.89
CA ILE A 469 -4.28 -38.09 19.45
C ILE A 469 -4.75 -39.37 20.15
N ASP A 470 -5.88 -39.34 20.86
CA ASP A 470 -6.47 -40.51 21.53
C ASP A 470 -6.76 -41.66 20.56
N ASN A 471 -7.13 -41.36 19.34
CA ASN A 471 -7.36 -42.34 18.29
C ASN A 471 -6.07 -42.71 17.51
N SER A 472 -4.92 -42.20 17.96
CA SER A 472 -3.62 -42.42 17.30
C SER A 472 -2.67 -43.33 18.09
N TYR A 473 -3.10 -43.81 19.25
CA TYR A 473 -2.30 -44.76 20.02
C TYR A 473 -2.01 -46.03 19.19
N GLY A 474 -0.77 -46.45 19.12
CA GLY A 474 -0.33 -47.56 18.28
C GLY A 474 -0.28 -47.26 16.75
N ARG A 475 -0.48 -46.02 16.32
CA ARG A 475 -0.49 -45.63 14.91
C ARG A 475 0.65 -44.70 14.51
N CYS A 476 1.83 -44.88 15.04
CA CYS A 476 3.02 -44.07 14.73
C CYS A 476 3.32 -44.07 13.21
N HIS A 477 2.99 -45.16 12.51
CA HIS A 477 3.12 -45.27 11.05
C HIS A 477 2.35 -44.19 10.26
N ASP A 478 1.26 -43.60 10.80
CA ASP A 478 0.56 -42.50 10.14
C ASP A 478 1.40 -41.22 10.20
N TYR A 479 2.11 -40.95 11.29
CA TYR A 479 3.05 -39.84 11.44
C TYR A 479 4.27 -40.02 10.51
N GLU A 480 4.85 -41.22 10.47
CA GLU A 480 5.96 -41.53 9.58
C GLU A 480 5.57 -41.34 8.09
N ARG A 481 4.36 -41.78 7.72
CA ARG A 481 3.83 -41.60 6.36
C ARG A 481 3.66 -40.11 6.01
N LEU A 482 3.17 -39.29 6.93
CA LEU A 482 3.03 -37.85 6.75
C LEU A 482 4.39 -37.17 6.63
N MET A 483 5.35 -37.51 7.50
CA MET A 483 6.72 -37.01 7.42
C MET A 483 7.38 -37.39 6.09
N ARG A 484 7.20 -38.63 5.65
CA ARG A 484 7.79 -39.14 4.40
C ARG A 484 7.36 -38.31 3.19
N ILE A 485 6.07 -38.07 3.02
CA ILE A 485 5.56 -37.38 1.82
C ILE A 485 5.61 -35.86 1.95
N ASN A 486 5.28 -35.28 3.11
CA ASN A 486 5.15 -33.82 3.26
C ASN A 486 6.49 -33.13 3.54
N TYR A 487 7.46 -33.83 4.11
CA TYR A 487 8.77 -33.28 4.50
C TYR A 487 9.90 -33.93 3.70
N PHE A 488 10.21 -35.21 3.92
CA PHE A 488 11.38 -35.83 3.32
C PHE A 488 11.35 -35.84 1.79
N ALA A 489 10.20 -36.08 1.16
CA ALA A 489 10.07 -36.02 -0.30
C ALA A 489 10.34 -34.59 -0.82
N ALA A 490 9.76 -33.56 -0.21
CA ALA A 490 9.97 -32.17 -0.61
C ALA A 490 11.44 -31.74 -0.42
N VAL A 491 12.08 -32.13 0.70
CA VAL A 491 13.50 -31.88 0.94
C VAL A 491 14.37 -32.58 -0.09
N ARG A 492 14.11 -33.86 -0.39
CA ARG A 492 14.87 -34.65 -1.40
C ARG A 492 14.80 -34.00 -2.78
N VAL A 493 13.61 -33.63 -3.24
CA VAL A 493 13.44 -32.94 -4.53
C VAL A 493 14.17 -31.60 -4.52
N THR A 494 14.07 -30.85 -3.44
CA THR A 494 14.77 -29.56 -3.30
C THR A 494 16.29 -29.75 -3.37
N LEU A 495 16.85 -30.65 -2.57
CA LEU A 495 18.30 -30.89 -2.53
C LEU A 495 18.86 -31.43 -3.87
N GLY A 496 18.07 -32.24 -4.59
CA GLY A 496 18.48 -32.75 -5.89
C GLY A 496 18.52 -31.68 -6.99
N LEU A 497 17.72 -30.60 -6.87
CA LEU A 497 17.67 -29.52 -7.86
C LEU A 497 18.59 -28.33 -7.49
N LEU A 498 18.89 -28.12 -6.21
CA LEU A 498 19.69 -27.00 -5.75
C LEU A 498 21.05 -26.85 -6.43
N PRO A 499 21.85 -27.91 -6.69
CA PRO A 499 23.13 -27.76 -7.36
C PRO A 499 23.03 -27.09 -8.74
N ALA A 500 22.05 -27.49 -9.56
CA ALA A 500 21.81 -26.90 -10.87
C ALA A 500 21.31 -25.44 -10.76
N MET A 501 20.45 -25.11 -9.80
CA MET A 501 20.01 -23.74 -9.53
C MET A 501 21.17 -22.84 -9.08
N VAL A 502 22.05 -23.34 -8.21
CA VAL A 502 23.26 -22.62 -7.76
C VAL A 502 24.20 -22.34 -8.94
N GLN A 503 24.42 -23.35 -9.80
CA GLN A 503 25.24 -23.18 -11.00
C GLN A 503 24.71 -22.08 -11.93
N GLN A 504 23.37 -21.91 -11.98
CA GLN A 504 22.73 -20.86 -12.77
C GLN A 504 22.68 -19.50 -12.06
N GLY A 505 22.98 -19.43 -10.75
CA GLY A 505 22.84 -18.23 -9.94
C GLY A 505 21.39 -17.74 -9.77
N ALA A 506 20.41 -18.61 -10.06
CA ALA A 506 18.98 -18.26 -9.97
C ALA A 506 18.12 -19.50 -9.69
N GLY A 507 17.10 -19.34 -8.83
CA GLY A 507 16.11 -20.39 -8.54
C GLY A 507 15.01 -19.89 -7.62
N HIS A 508 13.82 -20.48 -7.71
CA HIS A 508 12.73 -20.20 -6.79
C HIS A 508 12.06 -21.49 -6.32
N ILE A 509 12.05 -21.70 -5.01
CA ILE A 509 11.47 -22.90 -4.38
C ILE A 509 10.26 -22.46 -3.56
N ILE A 510 9.09 -22.98 -3.93
CA ILE A 510 7.81 -22.68 -3.30
C ILE A 510 7.32 -23.92 -2.57
N ASN A 511 7.21 -23.83 -1.25
CA ASN A 511 6.74 -24.92 -0.40
C ASN A 511 5.30 -24.67 0.05
N ILE A 512 4.37 -25.53 -0.39
CA ILE A 512 2.96 -25.44 0.02
C ILE A 512 2.84 -26.01 1.43
N SER A 513 2.66 -25.12 2.40
CA SER A 513 2.34 -25.41 3.77
C SER A 513 0.84 -25.30 4.05
N SER A 514 0.42 -25.10 5.26
CA SER A 514 -0.97 -25.02 5.68
C SER A 514 -1.18 -23.93 6.73
N ILE A 515 -2.37 -23.31 6.70
CA ILE A 515 -2.83 -22.45 7.80
C ILE A 515 -2.85 -23.21 9.13
N GLY A 516 -3.04 -24.54 9.11
CA GLY A 516 -3.03 -25.38 10.30
C GLY A 516 -1.74 -25.32 11.11
N VAL A 517 -0.60 -25.00 10.47
CA VAL A 517 0.68 -24.76 11.17
C VAL A 517 0.63 -23.50 12.01
N LEU A 518 -0.07 -22.46 11.54
CA LEU A 518 -0.17 -21.19 12.25
C LEU A 518 -1.26 -21.18 13.32
N THR A 519 -2.32 -21.98 13.12
CA THR A 519 -3.47 -22.07 14.04
C THR A 519 -3.36 -23.21 15.03
N HIS A 520 -2.37 -24.10 14.88
CA HIS A 520 -2.24 -25.32 15.68
C HIS A 520 -3.52 -26.17 15.74
N ALA A 521 -4.19 -26.28 14.59
CA ALA A 521 -5.51 -26.91 14.48
C ALA A 521 -5.50 -28.33 15.09
N PRO A 522 -6.37 -28.63 16.08
CA PRO A 522 -6.47 -29.98 16.68
C PRO A 522 -6.85 -31.05 15.65
N ARG A 523 -6.56 -32.31 15.94
CA ARG A 523 -6.71 -33.51 15.09
C ARG A 523 -5.77 -33.55 13.89
N PHE A 524 -4.90 -32.56 13.69
CA PHE A 524 -3.91 -32.52 12.62
C PHE A 524 -2.47 -32.60 13.13
N ALA A 525 -2.23 -33.13 14.33
CA ALA A 525 -0.91 -33.11 14.96
C ALA A 525 0.21 -33.60 14.03
N GLY A 526 0.07 -34.79 13.42
CA GLY A 526 1.08 -35.33 12.50
C GLY A 526 1.21 -34.53 11.21
N TYR A 527 0.09 -34.03 10.67
CA TYR A 527 0.10 -33.21 9.46
C TYR A 527 0.79 -31.84 9.72
N ASN A 528 0.37 -31.15 10.78
CA ASN A 528 0.96 -29.86 11.16
C ASN A 528 2.45 -30.00 11.48
N ALA A 529 2.86 -31.05 12.22
CA ALA A 529 4.26 -31.33 12.49
C ALA A 529 5.08 -31.49 11.19
N SER A 530 4.57 -32.25 10.21
CA SER A 530 5.27 -32.45 8.94
C SER A 530 5.41 -31.19 8.11
N LYS A 531 4.38 -30.33 8.10
CA LYS A 531 4.42 -29.02 7.41
C LYS A 531 5.26 -27.99 8.16
N ALA A 532 5.24 -27.98 9.48
CA ALA A 532 6.12 -27.13 10.31
C ALA A 532 7.61 -27.48 10.11
N ALA A 533 7.95 -28.77 9.99
CA ALA A 533 9.31 -29.21 9.66
C ALA A 533 9.76 -28.65 8.29
N LEU A 534 8.88 -28.69 7.27
CA LEU A 534 9.17 -28.12 5.95
C LEU A 534 9.34 -26.59 5.99
N GLU A 535 8.56 -25.88 6.82
CA GLU A 535 8.73 -24.44 7.02
C GLU A 535 10.05 -24.08 7.71
N ALA A 536 10.46 -24.86 8.71
CA ALA A 536 11.74 -24.68 9.39
C ALA A 536 12.91 -24.89 8.42
N PHE A 537 12.91 -25.98 7.65
CA PHE A 537 13.88 -26.22 6.57
C PHE A 537 13.93 -25.05 5.59
N SER A 538 12.77 -24.58 5.12
CA SER A 538 12.70 -23.47 4.15
C SER A 538 13.35 -22.19 4.67
N ARG A 539 13.18 -21.87 5.95
CA ARG A 539 13.76 -20.65 6.56
C ARG A 539 15.29 -20.76 6.70
N CYS A 540 15.79 -21.91 7.11
CA CYS A 540 17.24 -22.15 7.18
C CYS A 540 17.87 -22.07 5.79
N ALA A 541 17.28 -22.77 4.80
CA ALA A 541 17.76 -22.77 3.43
C ALA A 541 17.69 -21.37 2.80
N ALA A 542 16.63 -20.60 3.05
CA ALA A 542 16.52 -19.23 2.56
C ALA A 542 17.69 -18.35 3.04
N ALA A 543 18.09 -18.48 4.31
CA ALA A 543 19.23 -17.73 4.86
C ALA A 543 20.56 -18.15 4.23
N GLU A 544 20.77 -19.45 4.02
CA GLU A 544 22.01 -20.01 3.45
C GLU A 544 22.20 -19.68 1.97
N TYR A 545 21.10 -19.57 1.22
CA TYR A 545 21.11 -19.43 -0.24
C TYR A 545 20.76 -18.02 -0.75
N ALA A 546 20.44 -17.07 0.13
CA ALA A 546 20.05 -15.70 -0.24
C ALA A 546 21.09 -15.01 -1.13
N ALA A 547 22.38 -15.10 -0.78
CA ALA A 547 23.49 -14.53 -1.56
C ALA A 547 23.76 -15.26 -2.90
N ARG A 548 23.13 -16.43 -3.12
CA ARG A 548 23.30 -17.25 -4.33
C ARG A 548 22.16 -17.09 -5.34
N GLY A 549 21.28 -16.10 -5.15
CA GLY A 549 20.16 -15.81 -6.05
C GLY A 549 19.02 -16.83 -5.98
N ILE A 550 18.94 -17.65 -4.90
CA ILE A 550 17.89 -18.67 -4.74
C ILE A 550 16.89 -18.20 -3.69
N HIS A 551 15.62 -18.15 -4.09
CA HIS A 551 14.53 -17.71 -3.25
C HIS A 551 13.72 -18.89 -2.71
N PHE A 552 13.26 -18.79 -1.46
CA PHE A 552 12.35 -19.73 -0.85
C PHE A 552 11.08 -19.00 -0.41
N THR A 553 9.93 -19.52 -0.84
CA THR A 553 8.61 -19.03 -0.42
C THR A 553 7.84 -20.14 0.27
N VAL A 554 7.28 -19.84 1.44
CA VAL A 554 6.34 -20.71 2.15
C VAL A 554 4.92 -20.15 1.98
N ILE A 555 3.99 -20.96 1.49
CA ILE A 555 2.57 -20.57 1.40
C ILE A 555 1.76 -21.34 2.43
N ASN A 556 1.29 -20.64 3.48
CA ASN A 556 0.34 -21.21 4.45
C ASN A 556 -1.06 -21.24 3.81
N MET A 557 -1.32 -22.27 3.01
CA MET A 557 -2.55 -22.39 2.24
C MET A 557 -3.75 -22.59 3.18
N PRO A 558 -4.85 -21.83 3.01
CA PRO A 558 -6.10 -22.09 3.73
C PRO A 558 -6.77 -23.36 3.21
N LEU A 559 -7.98 -23.67 3.69
CA LEU A 559 -8.74 -24.80 3.21
C LEU A 559 -9.13 -24.62 1.74
N VAL A 560 -8.82 -25.60 0.90
CA VAL A 560 -9.10 -25.59 -0.55
C VAL A 560 -9.98 -26.78 -0.89
N ARG A 561 -11.01 -26.58 -1.70
CA ARG A 561 -11.94 -27.62 -2.16
C ARG A 561 -11.24 -28.62 -3.09
N THR A 562 -10.67 -29.67 -2.51
CA THR A 562 -9.95 -30.73 -3.19
C THR A 562 -10.36 -32.08 -2.64
N GLY A 563 -10.02 -33.17 -3.34
CA GLY A 563 -10.24 -34.52 -2.84
C GLY A 563 -9.55 -34.86 -1.50
N MET A 564 -8.60 -34.01 -1.04
CA MET A 564 -7.99 -34.15 0.28
C MET A 564 -8.94 -33.72 1.41
N VAL A 565 -9.82 -32.75 1.15
CA VAL A 565 -10.74 -32.16 2.14
C VAL A 565 -12.12 -32.86 2.11
N SER A 566 -12.51 -33.43 0.98
CA SER A 566 -13.83 -34.04 0.75
C SER A 566 -14.27 -35.10 1.78
N PRO A 567 -13.38 -35.87 2.45
CA PRO A 567 -13.83 -36.84 3.47
C PRO A 567 -14.37 -36.20 4.75
N THR A 568 -14.30 -34.87 4.91
CA THR A 568 -14.70 -34.17 6.14
C THR A 568 -15.83 -33.19 5.82
N ARG A 569 -17.09 -33.68 5.88
CA ARG A 569 -18.30 -32.91 5.49
C ARG A 569 -18.46 -31.57 6.26
N VAL A 570 -18.02 -31.49 7.51
CA VAL A 570 -18.10 -30.24 8.30
C VAL A 570 -17.40 -29.07 7.62
N TYR A 571 -16.42 -29.30 6.75
CA TYR A 571 -15.72 -28.24 6.00
C TYR A 571 -16.56 -27.61 4.90
N GLU A 572 -17.63 -28.23 4.45
CA GLU A 572 -18.54 -27.65 3.45
C GLU A 572 -19.21 -26.35 3.94
N GLN A 573 -19.25 -26.16 5.26
CA GLN A 573 -19.82 -24.98 5.91
C GLN A 573 -18.85 -23.81 6.04
N PHE A 574 -17.56 -24.07 5.85
CA PHE A 574 -16.52 -23.04 5.88
C PHE A 574 -16.26 -22.48 4.48
N PRO A 575 -15.80 -21.22 4.38
CA PRO A 575 -15.35 -20.68 3.12
C PRO A 575 -14.14 -21.46 2.64
N LEU A 576 -14.31 -22.26 1.59
CA LEU A 576 -13.25 -23.02 0.93
C LEU A 576 -12.80 -22.27 -0.32
N LEU A 577 -11.50 -22.08 -0.47
CA LEU A 577 -10.97 -21.63 -1.76
C LEU A 577 -11.22 -22.69 -2.84
N GLN A 578 -11.46 -22.22 -4.07
CA GLN A 578 -11.41 -23.10 -5.22
C GLN A 578 -9.95 -23.38 -5.61
N PRO A 579 -9.64 -24.53 -6.26
CA PRO A 579 -8.29 -24.81 -6.72
C PRO A 579 -7.66 -23.70 -7.56
N ASP A 580 -8.47 -23.02 -8.38
CA ASP A 580 -8.02 -21.90 -9.21
C ASP A 580 -7.59 -20.68 -8.39
N GLN A 581 -8.30 -20.36 -7.31
CA GLN A 581 -7.94 -19.29 -6.39
C GLN A 581 -6.65 -19.62 -5.61
N ALA A 582 -6.47 -20.90 -5.26
CA ALA A 582 -5.22 -21.36 -4.65
C ALA A 582 -4.04 -21.26 -5.63
N ALA A 583 -4.27 -21.57 -6.91
CA ALA A 583 -3.28 -21.40 -7.98
C ALA A 583 -2.93 -19.93 -8.20
N ASP A 584 -3.89 -18.99 -8.08
CA ASP A 584 -3.62 -17.55 -8.15
C ASP A 584 -2.65 -17.09 -7.04
N ARG A 585 -2.79 -17.63 -5.83
CA ARG A 585 -1.84 -17.36 -4.74
C ARG A 585 -0.43 -17.88 -5.06
N ILE A 586 -0.33 -19.05 -5.68
CA ILE A 586 0.98 -19.59 -6.12
C ILE A 586 1.57 -18.71 -7.24
N CYS A 587 0.76 -18.29 -8.20
CA CYS A 587 1.19 -17.37 -9.25
C CYS A 587 1.65 -16.03 -8.69
N ALA A 588 0.93 -15.47 -7.72
CA ALA A 588 1.33 -14.26 -7.01
C ALA A 588 2.66 -14.46 -6.25
N ALA A 589 2.85 -15.62 -5.60
CA ALA A 589 4.11 -15.95 -4.94
C ALA A 589 5.29 -16.05 -5.92
N ILE A 590 5.07 -16.54 -7.14
CA ILE A 590 6.10 -16.57 -8.20
C ILE A 590 6.51 -15.15 -8.60
N VAL A 591 5.54 -14.25 -8.74
CA VAL A 591 5.76 -12.85 -9.15
C VAL A 591 6.44 -12.05 -8.04
N HIS A 592 5.90 -12.09 -6.82
CA HIS A 592 6.31 -11.23 -5.71
C HIS A 592 7.46 -11.80 -4.85
N ARG A 593 7.72 -13.10 -4.92
CA ARG A 593 8.77 -13.83 -4.17
C ARG A 593 8.78 -13.53 -2.66
N PRO A 594 7.63 -13.51 -1.96
CA PRO A 594 7.62 -13.28 -0.53
C PRO A 594 8.26 -14.45 0.22
N ALA A 595 8.93 -14.19 1.34
CA ALA A 595 9.44 -15.28 2.18
C ALA A 595 8.29 -16.15 2.74
N ARG A 596 7.13 -15.54 3.03
CA ARG A 596 5.91 -16.21 3.51
C ARG A 596 4.66 -15.53 2.96
N MET A 597 3.68 -16.35 2.59
CA MET A 597 2.32 -15.92 2.25
C MET A 597 1.31 -16.67 3.12
N ALA A 598 0.49 -15.93 3.88
CA ALA A 598 -0.55 -16.47 4.76
C ALA A 598 -1.81 -15.61 4.66
N THR A 599 -2.94 -16.14 5.16
CA THR A 599 -4.17 -15.35 5.29
C THR A 599 -4.11 -14.42 6.51
N PRO A 600 -4.91 -13.33 6.55
CA PRO A 600 -5.02 -12.46 7.72
C PRO A 600 -5.35 -13.24 9.00
N LEU A 601 -6.23 -14.24 8.91
CA LEU A 601 -6.55 -15.11 10.06
C LEU A 601 -5.33 -15.93 10.53
N GLY A 602 -4.55 -16.47 9.60
CA GLY A 602 -3.32 -17.20 9.93
C GLY A 602 -2.27 -16.29 10.59
N ASN A 603 -2.12 -15.06 10.09
CA ASN A 603 -1.22 -14.07 10.70
C ASN A 603 -1.69 -13.67 12.10
N LEU A 604 -3.01 -13.48 12.31
CA LEU A 604 -3.57 -13.22 13.63
C LEU A 604 -3.31 -14.37 14.61
N ALA A 605 -3.55 -15.63 14.18
CA ALA A 605 -3.28 -16.80 15.00
C ALA A 605 -1.81 -16.86 15.44
N ARG A 606 -0.89 -16.55 14.54
CA ARG A 606 0.55 -16.47 14.85
C ARG A 606 0.89 -15.36 15.85
N LEU A 607 0.25 -14.20 15.74
CA LEU A 607 0.42 -13.13 16.73
C LEU A 607 -0.14 -13.53 18.10
N MET A 608 -1.29 -14.21 18.11
CA MET A 608 -1.87 -14.75 19.34
C MET A 608 -0.95 -15.77 20.00
N ASP A 609 -0.35 -16.67 19.22
CA ASP A 609 0.61 -17.66 19.74
C ASP A 609 1.84 -16.99 20.38
N LEU A 610 2.29 -15.87 19.82
CA LEU A 610 3.43 -15.11 20.33
C LEU A 610 3.10 -14.30 21.60
N PHE A 611 1.95 -13.60 21.61
CA PHE A 611 1.62 -12.62 22.66
C PHE A 611 0.62 -13.12 23.70
N ALA A 612 -0.19 -14.13 23.38
CA ALA A 612 -1.24 -14.66 24.25
C ALA A 612 -1.43 -16.19 24.05
N PRO A 613 -0.38 -17.01 24.23
CA PRO A 613 -0.41 -18.44 23.91
C PRO A 613 -1.50 -19.19 24.68
N THR A 614 -1.74 -18.84 25.94
CA THR A 614 -2.81 -19.45 26.76
C THR A 614 -4.21 -19.19 26.22
N LEU A 615 -4.47 -17.99 25.70
CA LEU A 615 -5.75 -17.65 25.03
C LEU A 615 -5.89 -18.43 23.72
N GLY A 616 -4.84 -18.51 22.93
CA GLY A 616 -4.81 -19.31 21.70
C GLY A 616 -5.13 -20.78 21.98
N LEU A 617 -4.51 -21.36 23.02
CA LEU A 617 -4.77 -22.73 23.45
C LEU A 617 -6.22 -22.93 23.91
N ALA A 618 -6.78 -22.00 24.68
CA ALA A 618 -8.18 -22.06 25.13
C ALA A 618 -9.16 -22.06 23.94
N ILE A 619 -8.94 -21.20 22.94
CA ILE A 619 -9.76 -21.14 21.72
C ILE A 619 -9.66 -22.46 20.94
N MET A 620 -8.45 -23.02 20.79
CA MET A 620 -8.26 -24.29 20.08
C MET A 620 -8.85 -25.47 20.85
N SER A 621 -8.79 -25.46 22.18
CA SER A 621 -9.41 -26.47 23.04
C SER A 621 -10.94 -26.47 22.89
N GLU A 622 -11.56 -25.29 22.86
CA GLU A 622 -13.00 -25.17 22.64
C GLU A 622 -13.38 -25.60 21.21
N GLY A 623 -12.60 -25.21 20.22
CA GLY A 623 -12.75 -25.71 18.86
C GLY A 623 -12.64 -27.25 18.77
N PHE A 624 -11.74 -27.87 19.55
CA PHE A 624 -11.65 -29.33 19.61
C PHE A 624 -12.94 -29.98 20.14
N ARG A 625 -13.61 -29.38 21.11
CA ARG A 625 -14.87 -29.89 21.64
C ARG A 625 -16.04 -29.73 20.68
N MET A 626 -16.07 -28.62 19.95
CA MET A 626 -17.15 -28.31 18.99
C MET A 626 -17.14 -29.20 17.75
N PHE A 627 -15.95 -29.60 17.25
CA PHE A 627 -15.84 -30.34 15.99
C PHE A 627 -15.71 -31.85 16.23
N PRO A 628 -16.68 -32.69 15.77
CA PRO A 628 -16.60 -34.13 15.96
C PRO A 628 -15.45 -34.77 15.17
N GLU A 629 -15.14 -36.02 15.49
CA GLU A 629 -14.21 -36.87 14.72
C GLU A 629 -14.76 -37.14 13.31
N SER A 630 -13.89 -37.41 12.33
CA SER A 630 -14.33 -37.81 11.00
C SER A 630 -14.78 -39.29 11.00
N GLU A 631 -15.73 -39.63 10.14
CA GLU A 631 -16.21 -41.01 9.96
C GLU A 631 -15.06 -42.02 9.75
N ALA A 632 -14.05 -41.61 8.96
CA ALA A 632 -12.86 -42.44 8.69
C ALA A 632 -11.97 -42.70 9.93
N ALA A 633 -12.13 -41.93 11.01
CA ALA A 633 -11.31 -42.02 12.22
C ALA A 633 -12.06 -42.55 13.43
N GLY A 634 -13.40 -42.40 13.51
CA GLY A 634 -14.19 -42.65 14.72
C GLY A 634 -15.33 -43.67 14.60
N GLY A 635 -15.63 -44.22 13.41
CA GLY A 635 -16.73 -45.18 13.23
C GLY A 635 -18.13 -44.54 13.14
N ALA A 636 -19.19 -45.37 13.03
CA ALA A 636 -20.56 -45.00 12.66
C ALA A 636 -21.29 -43.95 13.57
N ALA A 637 -20.79 -43.62 14.72
CA ALA A 637 -21.43 -42.66 15.64
C ALA A 637 -21.25 -41.18 15.25
N ALA A 638 -20.40 -40.88 14.26
CA ALA A 638 -20.08 -39.49 13.85
C ALA A 638 -20.96 -38.96 12.70
N ALA A 639 -21.88 -39.77 12.15
CA ALA A 639 -22.57 -39.50 10.89
C ALA A 639 -23.76 -38.52 10.99
N GLU A 640 -24.30 -38.20 12.17
CA GLU A 640 -25.57 -37.47 12.32
C GLU A 640 -25.50 -36.12 13.06
N ALA A 641 -24.34 -35.63 13.40
CA ALA A 641 -24.26 -34.35 14.11
C ALA A 641 -24.46 -33.17 13.16
N HIS A 642 -25.64 -32.56 13.20
CA HIS A 642 -25.86 -31.22 12.63
C HIS A 642 -24.88 -30.22 13.27
N PRO A 643 -24.35 -29.27 12.49
CA PRO A 643 -23.45 -28.26 13.04
C PRO A 643 -24.15 -27.44 14.12
N SER A 644 -23.47 -27.24 15.25
CA SER A 644 -24.02 -26.43 16.32
C SER A 644 -24.12 -24.95 15.90
N PRO A 645 -25.03 -24.15 16.51
CA PRO A 645 -25.12 -22.72 16.25
C PRO A 645 -23.79 -21.99 16.41
N GLU A 646 -22.93 -22.46 17.31
CA GLU A 646 -21.60 -21.89 17.56
C GLU A 646 -20.66 -22.14 16.37
N ILE A 647 -20.73 -23.32 15.74
CA ILE A 647 -19.98 -23.63 14.50
C ILE A 647 -20.43 -22.71 13.37
N MET A 648 -21.73 -22.45 13.24
CA MET A 648 -22.28 -21.54 12.23
C MET A 648 -21.85 -20.09 12.48
N ALA A 649 -21.80 -19.65 13.74
CA ALA A 649 -21.28 -18.34 14.12
C ALA A 649 -19.77 -18.20 13.80
N LEU A 650 -18.97 -19.22 14.14
CA LEU A 650 -17.55 -19.24 13.83
C LEU A 650 -17.29 -19.23 12.32
N ALA A 651 -18.06 -20.00 11.55
CA ALA A 651 -17.99 -20.02 10.09
C ALA A 651 -18.37 -18.66 9.47
N SER A 652 -19.33 -17.94 10.07
CA SER A 652 -19.73 -16.60 9.62
C SER A 652 -18.62 -15.56 9.88
N LEU A 653 -17.95 -15.63 11.02
CA LEU A 653 -16.77 -14.78 11.33
C LEU A 653 -15.60 -15.05 10.35
N ALA A 654 -15.45 -16.29 9.88
CA ALA A 654 -14.43 -16.65 8.90
C ALA A 654 -14.76 -16.17 7.47
N ARG A 655 -16.00 -15.81 7.15
CA ARG A 655 -16.43 -15.40 5.79
C ARG A 655 -15.86 -14.06 5.31
N GLY A 656 -15.12 -13.33 6.09
CA GLY A 656 -14.45 -12.08 5.69
C GLY A 656 -12.93 -12.17 5.63
N THR A 657 -12.35 -13.36 5.83
CA THR A 657 -10.90 -13.50 6.09
C THR A 657 -10.10 -14.13 4.95
N HIS A 658 -10.73 -14.39 3.80
CA HIS A 658 -10.08 -15.03 2.64
C HIS A 658 -9.82 -14.07 1.46
N GLY A 659 -10.13 -12.77 1.63
CA GLY A 659 -9.87 -11.73 0.62
C GLY A 659 -8.39 -11.43 0.43
#